data_dbc02e356e3cac1a2bb678ba795637e3
#
_entry.id   dbc02e356e3cac1a2bb678ba795637e3
#
_cell.length_a   1.000
_cell.length_b   1.000
_cell.length_c   1.000
_cell.angle_alpha   90.00
_cell.angle_beta   90.00
_cell.angle_gamma   90.00
#
_symmetry.space_group_name_H-M   'P 1'
#
loop_
_entity.id
_entity.type
_entity.pdbx_description
1 polymer ?
#
loop_
_entity_poly.entity_id
_entity_poly.type
_entity_poly.pdbx_seq_one_letter_code
_entity_poly.pdbx_strand_id
1 'polypeptide(L)'
;MEPNIFDKIHDIDLKKTMETSYIDYAMSVIAARALPDVRDGLKPVQRRVLYSMVELNNGPDKPHRKSARIVGDTMGKYHPHGDSSIYGALVNMAQKWATRYPLVDGHGNFGSMDGDGAAAMRYTEARLSRISMEMLADIGKNTVDFMPNFDETEKEPTVLPARFPNILVNGGTGIAVGMATNIPPHNLREVIAAVVKIIDNRVEEDRPTTIEELMEIVKGPDFPTGATILGKAGIEEAYRTGRGKIRVRAVYNIEAMANGKSRIIVTELPYAVNKARLIEKIAELVKDKKLDGITDLRDESNREGLRICIELRRDVNANVIMNRLLKHTQLQDTFGVIMLALVNNEPRILNLQQILEYYLKHQEDVVTRRTQYDLNKAEERAHILEGLLKALDHIDEVIKIIRGSANVQAAKAQLMERFDLSDAQAQAIVDMRLRALTGLEREKLENEYKELEAKIAELKAILADEKKLLCVIKEEISLIADKYGDDRRTAIGYDEYDMSAEDLIPDDDIVVTMTNFGYIKRMSSDNFKSQNRGGKGIKGMQTIEEDYIEDLLMTTTHHYVMFFTNKGRVYRLKGYEIPEAGRTARGTAIVNLLPLMPGEKITSIVPMKEIDDEKYLFMATRNGMVKKTPMKEYSNVRKNGLQAIVLRDDDELIEVKATDNTEDIFLITKKGMCIRFHETDVRVTGRVSMGVIGMKFDEGDEVIGMQMASQGECLLVVSENGYGKRTPIDEFTAQNRGGKGVRCYKIIDKTGDLVGAKLVDNERKIMLITNEGIIIKMAVSDISIIGRNTSGVKLMSIDAESGIAVASIAKVRESDKDEDEEDEFLEEQDGEETESENTEE
;
A
#
# COMPACT_ATOMS: atom_id res chain seq x y z
N MET A 1 -38.23 62.27 -34.38
CA MET A 1 -37.68 61.64 -33.20
C MET A 1 -36.81 60.50 -33.67
N GLU A 2 -35.52 60.62 -33.62
CA GLU A 2 -34.62 59.54 -33.96
C GLU A 2 -34.76 58.43 -32.86
N PRO A 3 -34.84 57.14 -33.22
CA PRO A 3 -35.00 56.15 -32.27
C PRO A 3 -33.70 56.05 -31.45
N ASN A 4 -33.80 56.14 -30.08
CA ASN A 4 -32.72 56.06 -29.13
C ASN A 4 -32.02 54.72 -29.35
N ILE A 5 -30.72 54.72 -29.62
CA ILE A 5 -29.89 53.55 -29.89
C ILE A 5 -29.81 52.59 -28.68
N PHE A 6 -30.27 53.03 -27.51
CA PHE A 6 -30.29 52.30 -26.27
C PHE A 6 -31.52 51.47 -25.97
N ASP A 7 -32.58 51.52 -26.85
CA ASP A 7 -33.85 50.82 -26.63
C ASP A 7 -34.07 49.61 -27.55
N LYS A 8 -33.03 48.99 -28.10
CA LYS A 8 -33.18 47.66 -28.76
C LYS A 8 -33.20 46.57 -27.72
N ILE A 9 -34.40 46.14 -27.34
CA ILE A 9 -34.62 44.87 -26.62
C ILE A 9 -34.30 43.74 -27.60
N HIS A 10 -33.27 42.97 -27.31
CA HIS A 10 -32.96 41.74 -28.05
C HIS A 10 -33.47 40.56 -27.23
N ASP A 11 -34.35 39.75 -27.79
CA ASP A 11 -34.77 38.48 -27.20
C ASP A 11 -33.58 37.52 -27.28
N ILE A 12 -33.09 37.10 -26.10
CA ILE A 12 -31.98 36.16 -26.00
C ILE A 12 -32.55 34.86 -25.37
N ASP A 13 -32.32 33.73 -26.10
CA ASP A 13 -32.59 32.41 -25.55
C ASP A 13 -31.58 32.14 -24.39
N LEU A 14 -32.06 32.26 -23.17
CA LEU A 14 -31.26 32.06 -21.97
C LEU A 14 -30.54 30.71 -21.94
N LYS A 15 -31.24 29.64 -22.35
CA LYS A 15 -30.67 28.29 -22.38
C LYS A 15 -29.48 28.22 -23.35
N LYS A 16 -29.68 28.66 -24.58
CA LYS A 16 -28.62 28.64 -25.60
C LYS A 16 -27.45 29.51 -25.23
N THR A 17 -27.70 30.70 -24.66
CA THR A 17 -26.64 31.61 -24.21
C THR A 17 -25.82 30.99 -23.06
N MET A 18 -26.50 30.37 -22.09
CA MET A 18 -25.84 29.69 -20.98
C MET A 18 -25.02 28.49 -21.46
N GLU A 19 -25.56 27.64 -22.34
CA GLU A 19 -24.84 26.52 -22.94
C GLU A 19 -23.58 26.96 -23.67
N THR A 20 -23.70 27.96 -24.53
CA THR A 20 -22.55 28.50 -25.30
C THR A 20 -21.51 29.09 -24.38
N SER A 21 -21.90 29.97 -23.44
CA SER A 21 -20.97 30.61 -22.47
C SER A 21 -20.29 29.58 -21.55
N TYR A 22 -21.00 28.53 -21.15
CA TYR A 22 -20.42 27.46 -20.34
C TYR A 22 -19.40 26.64 -21.11
N ILE A 23 -19.68 26.31 -22.38
CA ILE A 23 -18.75 25.60 -23.27
C ILE A 23 -17.50 26.45 -23.48
N ASP A 24 -17.65 27.76 -23.80
CA ASP A 24 -16.51 28.66 -23.99
C ASP A 24 -15.64 28.76 -22.75
N TYR A 25 -16.27 28.89 -21.58
CA TYR A 25 -15.57 28.89 -20.28
C TYR A 25 -14.85 27.56 -20.04
N ALA A 26 -15.52 26.42 -20.25
CA ALA A 26 -14.95 25.09 -20.09
C ALA A 26 -13.72 24.89 -20.99
N MET A 27 -13.83 25.26 -22.27
CA MET A 27 -12.73 25.19 -23.24
C MET A 27 -11.55 26.06 -22.82
N SER A 28 -11.80 27.29 -22.36
CA SER A 28 -10.76 28.17 -21.83
C SER A 28 -10.05 27.57 -20.61
N VAL A 29 -10.79 27.00 -19.66
CA VAL A 29 -10.21 26.38 -18.45
C VAL A 29 -9.39 25.14 -18.81
N ILE A 30 -9.86 24.32 -19.74
CA ILE A 30 -9.18 23.09 -20.18
C ILE A 30 -7.88 23.46 -20.93
N ALA A 31 -7.98 24.27 -21.97
CA ALA A 31 -6.86 24.52 -22.88
C ALA A 31 -5.84 25.54 -22.34
N ALA A 32 -6.27 26.54 -21.55
CA ALA A 32 -5.43 27.67 -21.20
C ALA A 32 -5.21 27.91 -19.68
N ARG A 33 -5.62 26.97 -18.82
CA ARG A 33 -5.49 27.21 -17.37
C ARG A 33 -5.07 25.99 -16.56
N ALA A 34 -5.84 24.88 -16.62
CA ALA A 34 -5.76 23.83 -15.60
C ALA A 34 -4.86 22.65 -15.98
N LEU A 35 -4.74 22.33 -17.26
CA LEU A 35 -4.03 21.16 -17.74
C LEU A 35 -2.61 21.50 -18.23
N PRO A 36 -1.64 20.62 -18.00
CA PRO A 36 -0.29 20.76 -18.54
C PRO A 36 -0.23 20.31 -20.01
N ASP A 37 0.66 20.93 -20.80
CA ASP A 37 1.03 20.43 -22.12
C ASP A 37 1.93 19.18 -21.99
N VAL A 38 1.72 18.15 -22.79
CA VAL A 38 2.47 16.90 -22.74
C VAL A 38 3.97 17.09 -23.01
N ARG A 39 4.33 18.10 -23.80
CA ARG A 39 5.70 18.38 -24.27
C ARG A 39 6.61 18.93 -23.18
N ASP A 40 6.14 19.93 -22.41
CA ASP A 40 6.92 20.58 -21.35
C ASP A 40 6.39 20.32 -19.93
N GLY A 41 5.21 19.71 -19.79
CA GLY A 41 4.62 19.40 -18.49
C GLY A 41 4.19 20.61 -17.66
N LEU A 42 4.03 21.77 -18.28
CA LEU A 42 3.74 23.02 -17.60
C LEU A 42 2.33 23.52 -17.91
N LYS A 43 1.70 24.09 -16.89
CA LYS A 43 0.53 24.94 -17.06
C LYS A 43 0.93 26.30 -17.62
N PRO A 44 0.02 27.01 -18.31
CA PRO A 44 0.35 28.32 -18.87
C PRO A 44 0.95 29.31 -17.87
N VAL A 45 0.41 29.39 -16.66
CA VAL A 45 0.95 30.29 -15.60
C VAL A 45 2.40 29.93 -15.22
N GLN A 46 2.73 28.65 -15.10
CA GLN A 46 4.08 28.19 -14.76
C GLN A 46 5.08 28.52 -15.88
N ARG A 47 4.68 28.26 -17.13
CA ARG A 47 5.48 28.59 -18.34
C ARG A 47 5.77 30.08 -18.42
N ARG A 48 4.76 30.91 -18.21
CA ARG A 48 4.88 32.37 -18.24
C ARG A 48 5.78 32.91 -17.12
N VAL A 49 5.69 32.34 -15.91
CA VAL A 49 6.59 32.72 -14.80
C VAL A 49 8.05 32.39 -15.14
N LEU A 50 8.34 31.19 -15.63
CA LEU A 50 9.71 30.80 -15.98
C LEU A 50 10.25 31.66 -17.14
N TYR A 51 9.44 31.94 -18.14
CA TYR A 51 9.82 32.78 -19.27
C TYR A 51 10.08 34.22 -18.85
N SER A 52 9.23 34.82 -18.04
CA SER A 52 9.45 36.14 -17.46
C SER A 52 10.76 36.24 -16.66
N MET A 53 11.09 35.17 -15.89
CA MET A 53 12.35 35.13 -15.14
C MET A 53 13.59 35.09 -16.05
N VAL A 54 13.52 34.45 -17.22
CA VAL A 54 14.59 34.47 -18.22
C VAL A 54 14.76 35.87 -18.80
N GLU A 55 13.67 36.52 -19.20
CA GLU A 55 13.70 37.90 -19.72
C GLU A 55 14.23 38.91 -18.70
N LEU A 56 13.92 38.71 -17.44
CA LEU A 56 14.49 39.49 -16.34
C LEU A 56 15.99 39.20 -16.11
N ASN A 57 16.60 38.27 -16.85
CA ASN A 57 17.97 37.79 -16.61
C ASN A 57 18.17 37.35 -15.15
N ASN A 58 17.26 36.55 -14.63
CA ASN A 58 17.21 36.08 -13.24
C ASN A 58 17.65 34.59 -13.13
N GLY A 59 18.82 34.30 -13.71
CA GLY A 59 19.43 32.95 -13.71
C GLY A 59 20.01 32.54 -12.35
N PRO A 60 20.44 31.25 -12.24
CA PRO A 60 20.93 30.66 -10.99
C PRO A 60 22.28 31.27 -10.53
N ASP A 61 23.00 31.94 -11.39
CA ASP A 61 24.27 32.64 -11.16
C ASP A 61 24.08 34.10 -10.76
N LYS A 62 22.84 34.59 -10.77
CA LYS A 62 22.49 35.94 -10.43
C LYS A 62 21.91 36.03 -9.01
N PRO A 63 21.94 37.24 -8.38
CA PRO A 63 21.26 37.47 -7.09
C PRO A 63 19.77 37.18 -7.18
N HIS A 64 19.17 36.67 -6.11
CA HIS A 64 17.74 36.57 -6.00
C HIS A 64 17.04 37.90 -6.19
N ARG A 65 15.88 37.90 -6.84
CA ARG A 65 15.03 39.10 -7.00
C ARG A 65 13.80 38.98 -6.11
N LYS A 66 13.22 40.07 -5.69
CA LYS A 66 11.95 40.10 -4.97
C LYS A 66 10.88 39.36 -5.79
N SER A 67 10.15 38.45 -5.15
CA SER A 67 9.05 37.72 -5.80
C SER A 67 8.01 38.67 -6.39
N ALA A 68 7.74 39.80 -5.72
CA ALA A 68 6.85 40.85 -6.22
C ALA A 68 7.27 41.42 -7.59
N ARG A 69 8.58 41.50 -7.87
CA ARG A 69 9.10 41.94 -9.18
C ARG A 69 8.78 40.89 -10.28
N ILE A 70 9.00 39.63 -9.98
CA ILE A 70 8.72 38.54 -10.94
C ILE A 70 7.23 38.43 -11.23
N VAL A 71 6.40 38.48 -10.16
CA VAL A 71 4.94 38.44 -10.28
C VAL A 71 4.41 39.65 -11.07
N GLY A 72 4.91 40.82 -10.79
CA GLY A 72 4.50 42.05 -11.49
C GLY A 72 4.85 42.05 -12.97
N ASP A 73 6.04 41.59 -13.35
CA ASP A 73 6.46 41.45 -14.75
C ASP A 73 5.62 40.38 -15.49
N THR A 74 5.42 39.22 -14.87
CA THR A 74 4.58 38.15 -15.42
C THR A 74 3.13 38.61 -15.64
N MET A 75 2.56 39.31 -14.66
CA MET A 75 1.18 39.81 -14.71
C MET A 75 1.02 40.89 -15.77
N GLY A 76 1.96 41.78 -15.85
CA GLY A 76 1.89 42.92 -16.76
C GLY A 76 2.09 42.56 -18.23
N LYS A 77 2.91 41.51 -18.49
CA LYS A 77 3.27 41.14 -19.87
C LYS A 77 2.51 39.92 -20.40
N TYR A 78 2.28 38.90 -19.57
CA TYR A 78 1.88 37.58 -20.08
C TYR A 78 0.61 37.01 -19.46
N HIS A 79 0.37 37.22 -18.16
CA HIS A 79 -0.72 36.52 -17.45
C HIS A 79 -1.72 37.49 -16.82
N PRO A 80 -2.84 37.80 -17.52
CA PRO A 80 -3.83 38.81 -17.09
C PRO A 80 -4.77 38.27 -16.00
N HIS A 81 -4.22 37.77 -14.91
CA HIS A 81 -4.95 37.22 -13.75
C HIS A 81 -4.37 37.75 -12.45
N GLY A 82 -5.04 37.44 -11.32
CA GLY A 82 -4.64 37.93 -10.00
C GLY A 82 -3.21 37.52 -9.60
N ASP A 83 -2.51 38.45 -8.94
CA ASP A 83 -1.14 38.29 -8.44
C ASP A 83 -0.97 37.10 -7.50
N SER A 84 -2.00 36.80 -6.70
CA SER A 84 -2.01 35.65 -5.79
C SER A 84 -1.91 34.29 -6.53
N SER A 85 -2.53 34.19 -7.72
CA SER A 85 -2.45 32.98 -8.55
C SER A 85 -1.04 32.78 -9.10
N ILE A 86 -0.43 33.86 -9.59
CA ILE A 86 0.93 33.86 -10.15
C ILE A 86 1.94 33.55 -9.02
N TYR A 87 1.80 34.21 -7.89
CA TYR A 87 2.67 33.97 -6.73
C TYR A 87 2.51 32.56 -6.18
N GLY A 88 1.29 32.02 -6.11
CA GLY A 88 1.04 30.63 -5.72
C GLY A 88 1.74 29.62 -6.63
N ALA A 89 1.75 29.84 -7.94
CA ALA A 89 2.47 29.01 -8.89
C ALA A 89 4.00 29.09 -8.70
N LEU A 90 4.54 30.29 -8.49
CA LEU A 90 5.95 30.51 -8.18
C LEU A 90 6.37 29.79 -6.89
N VAL A 91 5.56 29.90 -5.84
CA VAL A 91 5.78 29.26 -4.54
C VAL A 91 5.80 27.73 -4.69
N ASN A 92 4.82 27.15 -5.37
CA ASN A 92 4.72 25.72 -5.57
C ASN A 92 5.96 25.15 -6.28
N MET A 93 6.47 25.83 -7.32
CA MET A 93 7.68 25.43 -8.04
C MET A 93 8.97 25.55 -7.21
N ALA A 94 8.96 26.26 -6.07
CA ALA A 94 10.08 26.39 -5.17
C ALA A 94 10.04 25.43 -3.97
N GLN A 95 8.88 24.84 -3.66
CA GLN A 95 8.69 23.99 -2.49
C GLN A 95 9.25 22.60 -2.71
N LYS A 96 10.22 22.18 -1.88
CA LYS A 96 10.93 20.89 -1.99
C LYS A 96 10.06 19.68 -1.62
N TRP A 97 8.95 19.87 -0.95
CA TRP A 97 7.98 18.82 -0.61
C TRP A 97 6.81 18.73 -1.60
N ALA A 98 6.64 19.74 -2.46
CA ALA A 98 5.61 19.76 -3.51
C ALA A 98 6.16 19.36 -4.88
N THR A 99 7.39 19.77 -5.19
CA THR A 99 8.04 19.57 -6.49
C THR A 99 9.29 18.72 -6.32
N ARG A 100 9.40 17.60 -7.06
CA ARG A 100 10.51 16.65 -6.93
C ARG A 100 11.86 17.24 -7.33
N TYR A 101 11.89 18.02 -8.40
CA TYR A 101 13.03 18.81 -8.88
C TYR A 101 12.58 20.28 -9.02
N PRO A 102 12.73 21.09 -7.97
CA PRO A 102 12.24 22.47 -7.98
C PRO A 102 12.80 23.30 -9.13
N LEU A 103 11.91 24.00 -9.84
CA LEU A 103 12.26 24.85 -10.97
C LEU A 103 12.63 26.29 -10.53
N VAL A 104 12.27 26.66 -9.33
CA VAL A 104 12.54 27.97 -8.73
C VAL A 104 13.39 27.78 -7.47
N ASP A 105 14.45 28.56 -7.35
CA ASP A 105 15.27 28.68 -6.15
C ASP A 105 14.77 29.86 -5.31
N GLY A 106 14.06 29.54 -4.21
CA GLY A 106 13.44 30.50 -3.32
C GLY A 106 14.30 30.84 -2.12
N HIS A 107 14.30 32.12 -1.71
CA HIS A 107 14.94 32.63 -0.51
C HIS A 107 13.93 33.35 0.38
N GLY A 108 13.82 32.92 1.63
CA GLY A 108 12.81 33.40 2.60
C GLY A 108 11.82 32.31 2.99
N ASN A 109 10.64 32.70 3.48
CA ASN A 109 9.59 31.77 3.89
C ASN A 109 8.63 31.47 2.73
N PHE A 110 8.76 30.26 2.16
CA PHE A 110 7.90 29.72 1.10
C PHE A 110 6.82 28.74 1.63
N GLY A 111 6.49 28.82 2.93
CA GLY A 111 5.52 27.91 3.57
C GLY A 111 6.18 26.72 4.24
N SER A 112 5.34 25.80 4.75
CA SER A 112 5.77 24.57 5.41
C SER A 112 4.87 23.39 5.05
N MET A 113 5.27 22.17 5.43
CA MET A 113 4.44 20.97 5.31
C MET A 113 3.23 20.97 6.25
N ASP A 114 3.19 21.90 7.21
CA ASP A 114 2.04 22.12 8.10
C ASP A 114 0.90 22.87 7.43
N GLY A 115 1.11 23.31 6.20
CA GLY A 115 0.12 24.06 5.43
C GLY A 115 0.18 25.56 5.68
N ASP A 116 1.23 26.02 6.35
CA ASP A 116 1.48 27.46 6.45
C ASP A 116 1.71 28.05 5.07
N GLY A 117 1.06 29.18 4.80
CA GLY A 117 1.25 29.91 3.56
C GLY A 117 2.65 30.53 3.47
N ALA A 118 3.09 30.79 2.25
CA ALA A 118 4.29 31.59 2.04
C ALA A 118 4.11 33.02 2.58
N ALA A 119 5.21 33.64 3.02
CA ALA A 119 5.21 35.04 3.36
C ALA A 119 4.81 35.89 2.14
N ALA A 120 4.30 37.12 2.37
CA ALA A 120 3.91 38.00 1.28
C ALA A 120 5.07 38.23 0.30
N MET A 121 4.77 38.32 -1.00
CA MET A 121 5.75 38.37 -2.11
C MET A 121 6.76 39.53 -2.01
N ARG A 122 6.47 40.56 -1.21
CA ARG A 122 7.39 41.67 -0.91
C ARG A 122 8.55 41.26 0.00
N TYR A 123 8.41 40.16 0.76
CA TYR A 123 9.45 39.66 1.68
C TYR A 123 10.27 38.53 1.07
N THR A 124 9.67 37.69 0.22
CA THR A 124 10.36 36.58 -0.41
C THR A 124 11.13 36.98 -1.66
N GLU A 125 12.16 36.24 -1.96
CA GLU A 125 13.00 36.41 -3.14
C GLU A 125 13.13 35.09 -3.90
N ALA A 126 13.29 35.15 -5.22
CA ALA A 126 13.40 33.96 -6.06
C ALA A 126 14.35 34.21 -7.25
N ARG A 127 14.84 33.11 -7.79
CA ARG A 127 15.58 33.04 -9.06
C ARG A 127 15.32 31.67 -9.71
N LEU A 128 15.70 31.52 -10.97
CA LEU A 128 15.66 30.23 -11.64
C LEU A 128 16.61 29.25 -10.97
N SER A 129 16.22 28.01 -10.82
CA SER A 129 17.09 26.94 -10.38
C SER A 129 18.02 26.49 -11.51
N ARG A 130 19.07 25.72 -11.19
CA ARG A 130 19.99 25.24 -12.23
C ARG A 130 19.30 24.31 -13.24
N ILE A 131 18.42 23.45 -12.78
CA ILE A 131 17.70 22.52 -13.66
C ILE A 131 16.66 23.23 -14.55
N SER A 132 16.08 24.35 -14.10
CA SER A 132 15.13 25.10 -14.93
C SER A 132 15.78 25.74 -16.16
N MET A 133 17.11 25.95 -16.14
CA MET A 133 17.86 26.40 -17.33
C MET A 133 17.80 25.38 -18.47
N GLU A 134 17.69 24.07 -18.13
CA GLU A 134 17.52 23.01 -19.12
C GLU A 134 16.11 23.03 -19.75
N MET A 135 15.10 23.53 -19.01
CA MET A 135 13.76 23.76 -19.58
C MET A 135 13.71 24.87 -20.62
N LEU A 136 14.57 25.85 -20.47
CA LEU A 136 14.62 27.12 -21.22
C LEU A 136 15.78 27.18 -22.22
N ALA A 137 16.58 26.13 -22.28
CA ALA A 137 17.79 26.09 -23.13
C ALA A 137 17.45 26.32 -24.59
N ASP A 138 18.25 27.15 -25.26
CA ASP A 138 18.14 27.47 -26.68
C ASP A 138 16.79 28.10 -27.13
N ILE A 139 15.99 28.66 -26.19
CA ILE A 139 14.72 29.29 -26.52
C ILE A 139 14.87 30.47 -27.52
N GLY A 140 16.02 31.15 -27.51
CA GLY A 140 16.34 32.21 -28.48
C GLY A 140 16.77 31.74 -29.87
N LYS A 141 16.86 30.44 -30.12
CA LYS A 141 17.27 29.85 -31.37
C LYS A 141 16.09 29.35 -32.23
N ASN A 142 14.93 29.93 -32.10
CA ASN A 142 13.71 29.55 -32.81
C ASN A 142 13.31 28.08 -32.65
N THR A 143 13.60 27.50 -31.50
CA THR A 143 13.33 26.08 -31.17
C THR A 143 11.87 25.78 -30.93
N VAL A 144 11.06 26.77 -30.53
CA VAL A 144 9.65 26.67 -30.22
C VAL A 144 8.90 27.84 -30.88
N ASP A 145 7.57 27.66 -31.07
CA ASP A 145 6.72 28.72 -31.60
C ASP A 145 6.36 29.74 -30.55
N PHE A 146 6.23 30.98 -30.97
CA PHE A 146 5.78 32.09 -30.16
C PHE A 146 4.40 32.58 -30.65
N MET A 147 3.57 32.99 -29.72
CA MET A 147 2.27 33.62 -29.99
C MET A 147 2.22 35.01 -29.36
N PRO A 148 1.36 35.91 -29.85
CA PRO A 148 1.09 37.18 -29.21
C PRO A 148 0.55 36.94 -27.77
N ASN A 149 0.90 37.83 -26.83
CA ASN A 149 0.28 37.88 -25.53
C ASN A 149 -1.17 38.40 -25.59
N PHE A 150 -1.82 38.61 -24.46
CA PHE A 150 -3.23 39.00 -24.37
C PHE A 150 -3.55 40.39 -24.96
N ASP A 151 -2.58 41.32 -25.06
CA ASP A 151 -2.73 42.66 -25.60
C ASP A 151 -1.93 42.90 -26.92
N GLU A 152 -1.34 41.83 -27.47
CA GLU A 152 -0.53 41.80 -28.68
C GLU A 152 0.72 42.70 -28.66
N THR A 153 1.14 43.18 -27.46
CA THR A 153 2.34 43.99 -27.31
C THR A 153 3.62 43.18 -27.21
N GLU A 154 3.53 41.97 -26.66
CA GLU A 154 4.65 41.06 -26.44
C GLU A 154 4.40 39.69 -27.09
N LYS A 155 5.44 38.86 -27.13
CA LYS A 155 5.31 37.46 -27.55
C LYS A 155 5.68 36.52 -26.46
N GLU A 156 4.88 35.47 -26.31
CA GLU A 156 5.14 34.39 -25.34
C GLU A 156 5.32 33.03 -26.06
N PRO A 157 6.15 32.14 -25.49
CA PRO A 157 6.33 30.80 -26.06
C PRO A 157 5.09 29.95 -25.86
N THR A 158 4.67 29.22 -26.89
CA THR A 158 3.55 28.27 -26.79
C THR A 158 3.91 27.05 -25.92
N VAL A 159 5.18 26.67 -25.91
CA VAL A 159 5.76 25.57 -25.15
C VAL A 159 7.23 25.87 -24.90
N LEU A 160 7.84 25.33 -23.86
CA LEU A 160 9.28 25.44 -23.63
C LEU A 160 10.06 24.31 -24.33
N PRO A 161 11.35 24.52 -24.66
CA PRO A 161 12.20 23.47 -25.22
C PRO A 161 12.30 22.20 -24.40
N ALA A 162 12.31 22.32 -23.07
CA ALA A 162 12.20 21.24 -22.08
C ALA A 162 13.13 20.05 -22.36
N ARG A 163 14.42 20.19 -22.13
CA ARG A 163 15.44 19.14 -22.39
C ARG A 163 15.30 17.89 -21.53
N PHE A 164 14.37 17.83 -20.60
CA PHE A 164 14.02 16.63 -19.84
C PHE A 164 12.49 16.49 -19.75
N PRO A 165 11.94 15.27 -19.59
CA PRO A 165 10.50 15.03 -19.60
C PRO A 165 9.83 15.47 -18.29
N ASN A 166 9.71 16.80 -18.11
CA ASN A 166 9.24 17.43 -16.90
C ASN A 166 7.85 16.97 -16.45
N ILE A 167 6.98 16.62 -17.40
CA ILE A 167 5.62 16.12 -17.09
C ILE A 167 5.63 14.87 -16.20
N LEU A 168 6.60 13.97 -16.37
CA LEU A 168 6.77 12.78 -15.52
C LEU A 168 7.70 13.08 -14.33
N VAL A 169 8.75 13.85 -14.54
CA VAL A 169 9.77 14.12 -13.53
C VAL A 169 9.19 14.90 -12.34
N ASN A 170 8.44 15.96 -12.59
CA ASN A 170 7.80 16.76 -11.55
C ASN A 170 6.32 16.44 -11.37
N GLY A 171 5.70 15.78 -12.34
CA GLY A 171 4.27 15.51 -12.31
C GLY A 171 3.43 16.79 -12.37
N GLY A 172 2.18 16.70 -11.95
CA GLY A 172 1.30 17.85 -11.87
C GLY A 172 -0.13 17.48 -11.52
N THR A 173 -0.81 18.40 -10.85
CA THR A 173 -2.23 18.26 -10.48
C THR A 173 -3.01 19.41 -11.07
N GLY A 174 -4.23 19.17 -11.53
CA GLY A 174 -5.10 20.23 -12.08
C GLY A 174 -6.55 19.79 -12.12
N ILE A 175 -7.45 20.72 -11.82
CA ILE A 175 -8.89 20.51 -11.87
C ILE A 175 -9.45 21.43 -12.96
N ALA A 176 -9.94 20.83 -14.02
CA ALA A 176 -10.64 21.51 -15.11
C ALA A 176 -12.14 21.26 -15.03
N VAL A 177 -12.89 21.74 -16.01
CA VAL A 177 -14.33 21.50 -16.10
C VAL A 177 -14.58 20.09 -16.65
N GLY A 178 -15.21 19.24 -15.84
CA GLY A 178 -15.55 17.86 -16.23
C GLY A 178 -14.38 16.86 -16.22
N MET A 179 -13.15 17.31 -15.93
CA MET A 179 -11.97 16.45 -15.91
C MET A 179 -10.91 16.97 -14.95
N ALA A 180 -10.02 16.07 -14.50
CA ALA A 180 -8.90 16.41 -13.65
C ALA A 180 -7.65 15.65 -14.11
N THR A 181 -6.49 16.22 -13.82
CA THR A 181 -5.20 15.58 -14.00
C THR A 181 -4.52 15.41 -12.65
N ASN A 182 -3.84 14.28 -12.45
CA ASN A 182 -3.04 14.00 -11.27
C ASN A 182 -1.91 13.07 -11.65
N ILE A 183 -0.83 13.65 -12.17
CA ILE A 183 0.35 12.93 -12.65
C ILE A 183 1.36 12.90 -11.52
N PRO A 184 1.78 11.70 -11.04
CA PRO A 184 2.77 11.60 -9.99
C PRO A 184 4.18 11.96 -10.48
N PRO A 185 5.04 12.51 -9.63
CA PRO A 185 6.46 12.75 -9.96
C PRO A 185 7.25 11.43 -10.01
N HIS A 186 8.37 11.44 -10.75
CA HIS A 186 9.24 10.28 -10.97
C HIS A 186 10.71 10.64 -10.83
N ASN A 187 11.55 9.64 -10.66
CA ASN A 187 13.00 9.81 -10.61
C ASN A 187 13.55 10.20 -12.00
N LEU A 188 14.38 11.24 -12.04
CA LEU A 188 14.93 11.80 -13.29
C LEU A 188 15.76 10.76 -14.06
N ARG A 189 16.60 9.99 -13.36
CA ARG A 189 17.44 8.96 -13.99
C ARG A 189 16.61 7.85 -14.63
N GLU A 190 15.56 7.39 -13.95
CA GLU A 190 14.68 6.34 -14.47
C GLU A 190 13.92 6.80 -15.72
N VAL A 191 13.36 8.01 -15.68
CA VAL A 191 12.58 8.54 -16.82
C VAL A 191 13.50 8.81 -18.03
N ILE A 192 14.67 9.37 -17.81
CA ILE A 192 15.66 9.57 -18.88
C ILE A 192 16.14 8.22 -19.44
N ALA A 193 16.44 7.25 -18.59
CA ALA A 193 16.82 5.91 -19.05
C ALA A 193 15.72 5.25 -19.91
N ALA A 194 14.44 5.49 -19.60
CA ALA A 194 13.34 5.02 -20.44
C ALA A 194 13.31 5.71 -21.80
N VAL A 195 13.56 7.03 -21.88
CA VAL A 195 13.67 7.73 -23.17
C VAL A 195 14.87 7.22 -23.96
N VAL A 196 16.02 7.01 -23.30
CA VAL A 196 17.23 6.43 -23.95
C VAL A 196 16.91 5.05 -24.51
N LYS A 197 16.17 4.20 -23.79
CA LYS A 197 15.74 2.88 -24.27
C LYS A 197 14.86 2.98 -25.54
N ILE A 198 13.96 3.97 -25.61
CA ILE A 198 13.17 4.21 -26.82
C ILE A 198 14.09 4.58 -28.00
N ILE A 199 15.07 5.44 -27.75
CA ILE A 199 16.03 5.84 -28.79
C ILE A 199 16.85 4.64 -29.25
N ASP A 200 17.40 3.85 -28.33
CA ASP A 200 18.22 2.68 -28.66
C ASP A 200 17.46 1.66 -29.48
N ASN A 201 16.23 1.33 -29.12
CA ASN A 201 15.38 0.41 -29.88
C ASN A 201 15.10 0.95 -31.31
N ARG A 202 14.92 2.28 -31.50
CA ARG A 202 14.73 2.88 -32.82
C ARG A 202 16.03 2.92 -33.63
N VAL A 203 17.17 3.23 -33.00
CA VAL A 203 18.47 3.39 -33.71
C VAL A 203 19.11 2.04 -34.04
N GLU A 204 19.16 1.13 -33.05
CA GLU A 204 19.89 -0.13 -33.14
C GLU A 204 19.03 -1.29 -33.68
N GLU A 205 17.75 -1.40 -33.21
CA GLU A 205 16.89 -2.53 -33.50
C GLU A 205 15.77 -2.22 -34.52
N ASP A 206 15.60 -0.94 -34.88
CA ASP A 206 14.57 -0.44 -35.82
C ASP A 206 13.15 -0.93 -35.49
N ARG A 207 12.83 -0.99 -34.18
CA ARG A 207 11.53 -1.42 -33.65
C ARG A 207 10.94 -0.48 -32.61
N PRO A 208 9.60 -0.48 -32.45
CA PRO A 208 8.96 0.24 -31.37
C PRO A 208 9.31 -0.41 -30.00
N THR A 209 9.37 0.41 -28.95
CA THR A 209 9.55 -0.04 -27.57
C THR A 209 8.21 -0.44 -26.99
N THR A 210 8.19 -1.55 -26.24
CA THR A 210 6.96 -1.98 -25.57
C THR A 210 6.81 -1.31 -24.20
N ILE A 211 5.58 -1.27 -23.70
CA ILE A 211 5.32 -0.67 -22.40
C ILE A 211 5.94 -1.48 -21.25
N GLU A 212 6.08 -2.78 -21.43
CA GLU A 212 6.72 -3.69 -20.48
C GLU A 212 8.20 -3.33 -20.27
N GLU A 213 8.94 -3.09 -21.35
CA GLU A 213 10.34 -2.67 -21.27
C GLU A 213 10.49 -1.32 -20.54
N LEU A 214 9.55 -0.41 -20.73
CA LEU A 214 9.56 0.87 -20.04
C LEU A 214 9.23 0.73 -18.54
N MET A 215 8.32 -0.17 -18.17
CA MET A 215 7.97 -0.45 -16.78
C MET A 215 9.09 -1.16 -16.00
N GLU A 216 9.97 -1.89 -16.68
CA GLU A 216 11.18 -2.44 -16.06
C GLU A 216 12.18 -1.37 -15.65
N ILE A 217 12.22 -0.25 -16.38
CA ILE A 217 13.13 0.87 -16.12
C ILE A 217 12.50 1.88 -15.16
N VAL A 218 11.28 2.34 -15.45
CA VAL A 218 10.53 3.27 -14.58
C VAL A 218 9.75 2.44 -13.57
N LYS A 219 10.36 2.19 -12.43
CA LYS A 219 9.83 1.28 -11.40
C LYS A 219 8.53 1.77 -10.76
N GLY A 220 8.32 3.07 -10.72
CA GLY A 220 7.14 3.68 -10.08
C GLY A 220 7.33 5.17 -9.80
N PRO A 221 6.32 5.86 -9.30
CA PRO A 221 6.45 7.23 -8.81
C PRO A 221 7.56 7.40 -7.77
N ASP A 222 8.13 8.59 -7.72
CA ASP A 222 9.17 8.98 -6.76
C ASP A 222 8.80 10.32 -6.13
N PHE A 223 8.10 10.25 -4.99
CA PHE A 223 7.57 11.42 -4.33
C PHE A 223 8.65 12.22 -3.61
N PRO A 224 8.58 13.57 -3.61
CA PRO A 224 9.55 14.42 -2.91
C PRO A 224 9.58 14.19 -1.40
N THR A 225 8.48 13.71 -0.81
CA THR A 225 8.34 13.41 0.63
C THR A 225 8.79 12.00 1.00
N GLY A 226 9.28 11.18 0.06
CA GLY A 226 9.67 9.80 0.30
C GLY A 226 8.46 8.87 0.43
N ALA A 227 8.31 8.23 1.58
CA ALA A 227 7.29 7.24 1.89
C ALA A 227 7.45 5.91 1.12
N THR A 228 6.58 4.96 1.36
CA THR A 228 6.63 3.64 0.73
C THR A 228 5.36 3.37 -0.07
N ILE A 229 5.52 3.01 -1.34
CA ILE A 229 4.42 2.53 -2.19
C ILE A 229 4.19 1.05 -1.88
N LEU A 230 2.93 0.66 -1.72
CA LEU A 230 2.51 -0.71 -1.42
C LEU A 230 2.04 -1.41 -2.70
N GLY A 231 2.81 -2.41 -3.12
CA GLY A 231 2.50 -3.22 -4.30
C GLY A 231 2.79 -2.54 -5.64
N LYS A 232 2.82 -3.33 -6.71
CA LYS A 232 3.09 -2.87 -8.08
C LYS A 232 1.84 -2.77 -8.96
N ALA A 233 0.77 -3.48 -8.61
CA ALA A 233 -0.43 -3.59 -9.44
C ALA A 233 -1.05 -2.22 -9.81
N GLY A 234 -1.14 -1.29 -8.83
CA GLY A 234 -1.63 0.06 -9.09
C GLY A 234 -0.71 0.91 -9.98
N ILE A 235 0.60 0.67 -9.91
CA ILE A 235 1.59 1.31 -10.82
C ILE A 235 1.43 0.78 -12.24
N GLU A 236 1.35 -0.54 -12.40
CA GLU A 236 1.18 -1.19 -13.70
C GLU A 236 -0.13 -0.77 -14.37
N GLU A 237 -1.22 -0.73 -13.63
CA GLU A 237 -2.51 -0.23 -14.13
C GLU A 237 -2.39 1.22 -14.62
N ALA A 238 -1.78 2.10 -13.80
CA ALA A 238 -1.58 3.50 -14.14
C ALA A 238 -0.75 3.67 -15.42
N TYR A 239 0.35 2.94 -15.55
CA TYR A 239 1.25 3.04 -16.70
C TYR A 239 0.64 2.48 -17.99
N ARG A 240 -0.18 1.43 -17.91
CA ARG A 240 -0.86 0.84 -19.08
C ARG A 240 -2.06 1.66 -19.56
N THR A 241 -2.84 2.19 -18.64
CA THR A 241 -4.15 2.79 -18.94
C THR A 241 -4.19 4.32 -18.80
N GLY A 242 -3.18 4.91 -18.17
CA GLY A 242 -3.20 6.32 -17.77
C GLY A 242 -4.02 6.60 -16.50
N ARG A 243 -4.59 5.56 -15.86
CA ARG A 243 -5.34 5.66 -14.61
C ARG A 243 -4.96 4.52 -13.67
N GLY A 244 -4.86 4.80 -12.38
CA GLY A 244 -4.55 3.79 -11.39
C GLY A 244 -4.66 4.32 -9.97
N LYS A 245 -4.63 3.42 -8.99
CA LYS A 245 -4.67 3.75 -7.57
C LYS A 245 -3.41 3.21 -6.91
N ILE A 246 -2.56 4.10 -6.44
CA ILE A 246 -1.29 3.76 -5.81
C ILE A 246 -1.42 4.04 -4.32
N ARG A 247 -1.26 3.00 -3.49
CA ARG A 247 -1.27 3.16 -2.03
C ARG A 247 0.12 3.56 -1.56
N VAL A 248 0.17 4.59 -0.73
CA VAL A 248 1.39 5.15 -0.16
C VAL A 248 1.27 5.14 1.35
N ARG A 249 2.28 4.62 2.02
CA ARG A 249 2.36 4.50 3.48
C ARG A 249 3.52 5.33 4.01
N ALA A 250 3.30 6.00 5.13
CA ALA A 250 4.33 6.69 5.90
C ALA A 250 5.47 5.75 6.31
N VAL A 251 6.69 6.26 6.39
CA VAL A 251 7.80 5.54 7.01
C VAL A 251 7.82 5.82 8.51
N TYR A 252 7.87 4.76 9.30
CA TYR A 252 7.87 4.85 10.74
C TYR A 252 8.78 3.80 11.38
N ASN A 253 9.22 4.07 12.59
CA ASN A 253 9.97 3.16 13.44
C ASN A 253 9.31 3.05 14.82
N ILE A 254 9.35 1.86 15.41
CA ILE A 254 8.88 1.63 16.77
C ILE A 254 10.12 1.53 17.68
N GLU A 255 10.21 2.44 18.63
CA GLU A 255 11.33 2.51 19.57
C GLU A 255 10.86 2.12 20.98
N ALA A 256 11.62 1.24 21.63
CA ALA A 256 11.41 0.94 23.05
C ALA A 256 11.92 2.10 23.92
N MET A 257 11.12 2.46 24.92
CA MET A 257 11.46 3.49 25.89
C MET A 257 11.83 2.88 27.24
N ALA A 258 12.50 3.66 28.09
CA ALA A 258 12.69 3.31 29.49
C ALA A 258 11.34 2.97 30.14
N ASN A 259 11.32 2.04 31.11
CA ASN A 259 10.11 1.59 31.81
C ASN A 259 9.12 0.74 30.97
N GLY A 260 9.55 0.09 29.89
CA GLY A 260 8.71 -0.82 29.11
C GLY A 260 7.59 -0.13 28.31
N LYS A 261 7.67 1.17 28.09
CA LYS A 261 6.84 1.90 27.13
C LYS A 261 7.43 1.79 25.73
N SER A 262 6.62 2.02 24.73
CA SER A 262 7.03 2.14 23.32
C SER A 262 6.59 3.48 22.75
N ARG A 263 7.30 3.96 21.74
CA ARG A 263 6.90 5.11 20.94
C ARG A 263 7.00 4.80 19.46
N ILE A 264 6.09 5.37 18.67
CA ILE A 264 6.11 5.33 17.22
C ILE A 264 6.68 6.65 16.73
N ILE A 265 7.74 6.58 15.94
CA ILE A 265 8.37 7.74 15.30
C ILE A 265 8.07 7.68 13.81
N VAL A 266 7.34 8.67 13.29
CA VAL A 266 7.08 8.82 11.86
C VAL A 266 8.09 9.79 11.28
N THR A 267 8.81 9.37 10.24
CA THR A 267 9.89 10.14 9.60
C THR A 267 9.55 10.61 8.19
N GLU A 268 8.60 9.95 7.50
CA GLU A 268 8.17 10.33 6.17
C GLU A 268 6.64 10.19 6.05
N LEU A 269 6.01 11.08 5.30
CA LEU A 269 4.57 11.09 5.08
C LEU A 269 4.23 10.86 3.60
N PRO A 270 3.05 10.31 3.29
CA PRO A 270 2.54 10.24 1.94
C PRO A 270 2.49 11.64 1.29
N TYR A 271 2.69 11.67 -0.03
CA TYR A 271 2.72 12.90 -0.80
C TYR A 271 1.41 13.69 -0.68
N ALA A 272 1.53 15.01 -0.59
CA ALA A 272 0.42 15.96 -0.44
C ALA A 272 -0.37 15.87 0.88
N VAL A 273 0.10 15.12 1.87
CA VAL A 273 -0.49 15.10 3.22
C VAL A 273 -0.04 16.32 4.02
N ASN A 274 -1.00 17.01 4.64
CA ASN A 274 -0.74 18.10 5.57
C ASN A 274 -0.44 17.52 6.96
N LYS A 275 0.78 17.79 7.46
CA LYS A 275 1.28 17.25 8.73
C LYS A 275 0.47 17.71 9.94
N ALA A 276 0.15 19.00 10.05
CA ALA A 276 -0.61 19.55 11.17
C ALA A 276 -2.02 18.95 11.25
N ARG A 277 -2.73 18.90 10.12
CA ARG A 277 -4.07 18.26 10.06
C ARG A 277 -4.04 16.77 10.38
N LEU A 278 -2.97 16.07 9.99
CA LEU A 278 -2.77 14.67 10.35
C LEU A 278 -2.63 14.51 11.87
N ILE A 279 -1.83 15.35 12.52
CA ILE A 279 -1.63 15.34 13.96
C ILE A 279 -2.94 15.68 14.69
N GLU A 280 -3.67 16.71 14.26
CA GLU A 280 -5.01 17.03 14.76
C GLU A 280 -5.97 15.84 14.63
N LYS A 281 -5.98 15.16 13.48
CA LYS A 281 -6.82 13.98 13.25
C LYS A 281 -6.50 12.83 14.19
N ILE A 282 -5.23 12.58 14.46
CA ILE A 282 -4.81 11.57 15.45
C ILE A 282 -5.32 11.96 16.85
N ALA A 283 -5.15 13.21 17.25
CA ALA A 283 -5.64 13.73 18.54
C ALA A 283 -7.17 13.62 18.67
N GLU A 284 -7.94 13.91 17.61
CA GLU A 284 -9.40 13.71 17.58
C GLU A 284 -9.77 12.25 17.81
N LEU A 285 -9.11 11.30 17.12
CA LEU A 285 -9.38 9.88 17.27
C LEU A 285 -9.12 9.36 18.69
N VAL A 286 -8.11 9.91 19.36
CA VAL A 286 -7.83 9.62 20.77
C VAL A 286 -8.92 10.20 21.67
N LYS A 287 -9.31 11.46 21.45
CA LYS A 287 -10.39 12.13 22.20
C LYS A 287 -11.74 11.41 22.04
N ASP A 288 -12.05 10.94 20.84
CA ASP A 288 -13.25 10.17 20.50
C ASP A 288 -13.21 8.72 21.02
N LYS A 289 -12.13 8.30 21.68
CA LYS A 289 -11.89 6.94 22.16
C LYS A 289 -11.93 5.86 21.06
N LYS A 290 -11.70 6.26 19.81
CA LYS A 290 -11.53 5.33 18.67
C LYS A 290 -10.13 4.72 18.63
N LEU A 291 -9.14 5.46 19.17
CA LEU A 291 -7.78 5.00 19.42
C LEU A 291 -7.48 5.11 20.92
N ASP A 292 -7.40 3.98 21.59
CA ASP A 292 -6.95 3.90 22.98
C ASP A 292 -5.49 3.41 23.04
N GLY A 293 -4.72 3.89 24.00
CA GLY A 293 -3.34 3.48 24.21
C GLY A 293 -2.27 4.51 23.86
N ILE A 294 -2.64 5.65 23.30
CA ILE A 294 -1.72 6.79 23.06
C ILE A 294 -1.72 7.68 24.30
N THR A 295 -0.52 7.99 24.83
CA THR A 295 -0.32 8.83 26.01
C THR A 295 0.10 10.24 25.66
N ASP A 296 0.86 10.42 24.60
CA ASP A 296 1.33 11.73 24.16
C ASP A 296 1.57 11.75 22.65
N LEU A 297 1.40 12.92 22.04
CA LEU A 297 1.55 13.16 20.62
C LEU A 297 2.26 14.50 20.42
N ARG A 298 3.49 14.46 19.89
CA ARG A 298 4.33 15.63 19.68
C ARG A 298 4.84 15.71 18.25
N ASP A 299 4.93 16.92 17.76
CA ASP A 299 5.68 17.25 16.54
C ASP A 299 7.09 17.70 16.94
N GLU A 300 8.08 16.89 16.65
CA GLU A 300 9.49 17.11 16.89
C GLU A 300 10.26 17.45 15.60
N SER A 301 9.53 17.77 14.52
CA SER A 301 10.13 18.11 13.23
C SER A 301 11.00 19.36 13.33
N ASN A 302 12.16 19.31 12.73
CA ASN A 302 13.15 20.37 12.72
C ASN A 302 13.80 20.53 11.33
N ARG A 303 14.94 21.24 11.27
CA ARG A 303 15.70 21.44 10.00
C ARG A 303 16.34 20.16 9.46
N GLU A 304 16.51 19.14 10.30
CA GLU A 304 17.08 17.82 9.92
C GLU A 304 16.03 16.94 9.25
N GLY A 305 14.75 17.13 9.53
CA GLY A 305 13.68 16.38 8.91
C GLY A 305 12.37 16.36 9.69
N LEU A 306 11.42 15.59 9.14
CA LEU A 306 10.14 15.32 9.74
C LEU A 306 10.30 14.28 10.85
N ARG A 307 9.69 14.58 12.02
CA ARG A 307 9.66 13.65 13.16
C ARG A 307 8.37 13.85 13.96
N ILE A 308 7.42 12.95 13.80
CA ILE A 308 6.21 12.91 14.64
C ILE A 308 6.41 11.80 15.66
N CYS A 309 6.30 12.14 16.94
CA CYS A 309 6.46 11.22 18.07
C CYS A 309 5.10 10.89 18.68
N ILE A 310 4.75 9.60 18.70
CA ILE A 310 3.52 9.08 19.29
C ILE A 310 3.90 8.13 20.42
N GLU A 311 3.73 8.56 21.69
CA GLU A 311 4.02 7.74 22.85
C GLU A 311 2.85 6.84 23.23
N LEU A 312 3.14 5.59 23.55
CA LEU A 312 2.15 4.57 23.88
C LEU A 312 2.16 4.22 25.36
N ARG A 313 1.02 3.73 25.86
CA ARG A 313 0.94 3.11 27.19
C ARG A 313 1.75 1.81 27.20
N ARG A 314 2.15 1.36 28.41
CA ARG A 314 2.97 0.16 28.62
C ARG A 314 2.26 -1.13 28.19
N ASP A 315 0.94 -1.20 28.33
CA ASP A 315 0.07 -2.36 28.13
C ASP A 315 -0.47 -2.51 26.69
N VAL A 316 0.09 -1.76 25.74
CA VAL A 316 -0.46 -1.68 24.38
C VAL A 316 0.57 -2.16 23.36
N ASN A 317 0.14 -3.02 22.43
CA ASN A 317 0.96 -3.43 21.32
C ASN A 317 1.06 -2.29 20.28
N ALA A 318 2.27 -1.81 20.05
CA ALA A 318 2.55 -0.70 19.13
C ALA A 318 2.11 -0.99 17.68
N ASN A 319 2.22 -2.23 17.21
CA ASN A 319 1.81 -2.62 15.86
C ASN A 319 0.29 -2.53 15.69
N VAL A 320 -0.48 -2.91 16.72
CA VAL A 320 -1.95 -2.80 16.68
C VAL A 320 -2.39 -1.34 16.59
N ILE A 321 -1.75 -0.46 17.38
CA ILE A 321 -2.03 0.98 17.30
C ILE A 321 -1.64 1.53 15.93
N MET A 322 -0.47 1.15 15.42
CA MET A 322 -0.02 1.60 14.09
C MET A 322 -0.98 1.18 12.99
N ASN A 323 -1.46 -0.06 13.01
CA ASN A 323 -2.46 -0.53 12.03
C ASN A 323 -3.78 0.24 12.09
N ARG A 324 -4.24 0.60 13.28
CA ARG A 324 -5.41 1.47 13.45
C ARG A 324 -5.15 2.88 12.93
N LEU A 325 -3.96 3.43 13.18
CA LEU A 325 -3.55 4.73 12.64
C LEU A 325 -3.52 4.71 11.10
N LEU A 326 -2.92 3.69 10.49
CA LEU A 326 -2.88 3.51 9.02
C LEU A 326 -4.29 3.41 8.41
N LYS A 327 -5.22 2.77 9.12
CA LYS A 327 -6.61 2.60 8.65
C LYS A 327 -7.46 3.86 8.77
N HIS A 328 -7.23 4.70 9.79
CA HIS A 328 -8.12 5.80 10.13
C HIS A 328 -7.52 7.18 9.86
N THR A 329 -6.28 7.27 9.42
CA THR A 329 -5.57 8.54 9.15
C THR A 329 -4.83 8.50 7.82
N GLN A 330 -4.33 9.64 7.38
CA GLN A 330 -3.52 9.78 6.17
C GLN A 330 -2.05 9.34 6.34
N LEU A 331 -1.71 8.58 7.39
CA LEU A 331 -0.44 7.86 7.46
C LEU A 331 -0.35 6.76 6.38
N GLN A 332 -1.49 6.32 5.86
CA GLN A 332 -1.62 5.57 4.63
C GLN A 332 -2.71 6.20 3.78
N ASP A 333 -2.40 6.58 2.56
CA ASP A 333 -3.34 7.23 1.64
C ASP A 333 -3.23 6.62 0.25
N THR A 334 -4.23 6.86 -0.58
CA THR A 334 -4.27 6.38 -1.96
C THR A 334 -4.10 7.54 -2.92
N PHE A 335 -3.01 7.53 -3.66
CA PHE A 335 -2.78 8.47 -4.75
C PHE A 335 -3.51 7.99 -6.01
N GLY A 336 -4.55 8.71 -6.41
CA GLY A 336 -5.29 8.42 -7.63
C GLY A 336 -4.58 9.00 -8.85
N VAL A 337 -3.96 8.15 -9.66
CA VAL A 337 -3.26 8.56 -10.88
C VAL A 337 -4.25 8.84 -11.99
N ILE A 338 -4.12 10.00 -12.62
CA ILE A 338 -4.84 10.39 -13.85
C ILE A 338 -3.84 11.13 -14.74
N MET A 339 -3.29 10.44 -15.73
CA MET A 339 -2.29 11.01 -16.65
C MET A 339 -2.98 11.71 -17.82
N LEU A 340 -3.70 12.79 -17.51
CA LEU A 340 -4.38 13.65 -18.46
C LEU A 340 -3.49 14.84 -18.81
N ALA A 341 -3.20 15.05 -20.07
CA ALA A 341 -2.41 16.17 -20.57
C ALA A 341 -2.98 16.70 -21.90
N LEU A 342 -2.55 17.90 -22.28
CA LEU A 342 -2.90 18.48 -23.59
C LEU A 342 -1.95 17.96 -24.67
N VAL A 343 -2.53 17.41 -25.72
CA VAL A 343 -1.85 17.02 -26.96
C VAL A 343 -2.45 17.86 -28.08
N ASN A 344 -1.71 18.79 -28.66
CA ASN A 344 -2.20 19.73 -29.66
C ASN A 344 -3.48 20.48 -29.21
N ASN A 345 -3.47 20.96 -27.95
CA ASN A 345 -4.58 21.63 -27.27
C ASN A 345 -5.82 20.74 -26.99
N GLU A 346 -5.78 19.44 -27.26
CA GLU A 346 -6.83 18.49 -26.91
C GLU A 346 -6.47 17.72 -25.62
N PRO A 347 -7.39 17.62 -24.66
CA PRO A 347 -7.13 16.84 -23.45
C PRO A 347 -7.20 15.34 -23.76
N ARG A 348 -6.15 14.60 -23.44
CA ARG A 348 -6.05 13.15 -23.63
C ARG A 348 -5.50 12.46 -22.40
N ILE A 349 -6.07 11.31 -22.04
CA ILE A 349 -5.47 10.41 -21.06
C ILE A 349 -4.42 9.59 -21.81
N LEU A 350 -3.20 9.62 -21.30
CA LEU A 350 -2.04 9.01 -21.93
C LEU A 350 -1.46 7.92 -21.02
N ASN A 351 -0.94 6.88 -21.62
CA ASN A 351 -0.12 5.89 -20.91
C ASN A 351 1.36 6.33 -20.84
N LEU A 352 2.19 5.60 -20.11
CA LEU A 352 3.60 5.93 -19.94
C LEU A 352 4.34 6.03 -21.28
N GLN A 353 4.14 5.06 -22.15
CA GLN A 353 4.79 5.02 -23.48
C GLN A 353 4.41 6.24 -24.31
N GLN A 354 3.13 6.57 -24.41
CA GLN A 354 2.64 7.71 -25.17
C GLN A 354 3.23 9.04 -24.70
N ILE A 355 3.33 9.25 -23.38
CA ILE A 355 3.93 10.48 -22.82
C ILE A 355 5.39 10.59 -23.24
N LEU A 356 6.16 9.52 -23.15
CA LEU A 356 7.57 9.51 -23.52
C LEU A 356 7.76 9.68 -25.04
N GLU A 357 6.89 9.09 -25.84
CA GLU A 357 6.91 9.26 -27.31
C GLU A 357 6.57 10.69 -27.75
N TYR A 358 5.56 11.34 -27.15
CA TYR A 358 5.27 12.74 -27.40
C TYR A 358 6.40 13.68 -26.97
N TYR A 359 7.01 13.38 -25.83
CA TYR A 359 8.19 14.11 -25.39
C TYR A 359 9.37 13.95 -26.36
N LEU A 360 9.70 12.72 -26.77
CA LEU A 360 10.78 12.47 -27.71
C LEU A 360 10.53 13.18 -29.06
N LYS A 361 9.30 13.11 -29.59
CA LYS A 361 8.93 13.82 -30.80
C LYS A 361 9.10 15.34 -30.67
N HIS A 362 8.79 15.89 -29.49
CA HIS A 362 9.05 17.31 -29.22
C HIS A 362 10.54 17.62 -29.23
N GLN A 363 11.39 16.76 -28.65
CA GLN A 363 12.84 16.93 -28.69
C GLN A 363 13.41 16.81 -30.12
N GLU A 364 12.90 15.91 -30.93
CA GLU A 364 13.25 15.81 -32.36
C GLU A 364 12.99 17.15 -33.06
N ASP A 365 11.83 17.78 -32.85
CA ASP A 365 11.50 19.09 -33.43
C ASP A 365 12.42 20.20 -32.89
N VAL A 366 12.62 20.27 -31.56
CA VAL A 366 13.49 21.27 -30.90
C VAL A 366 14.92 21.19 -31.41
N VAL A 367 15.51 19.99 -31.45
CA VAL A 367 16.89 19.80 -31.87
C VAL A 367 17.05 20.04 -33.36
N THR A 368 16.09 19.63 -34.20
CA THR A 368 16.08 19.92 -35.62
C THR A 368 16.07 21.44 -35.87
N ARG A 369 15.16 22.17 -35.22
CA ARG A 369 15.03 23.64 -35.35
C ARG A 369 16.30 24.36 -34.85
N ARG A 370 16.85 23.91 -33.72
CA ARG A 370 18.11 24.44 -33.18
C ARG A 370 19.27 24.20 -34.16
N THR A 371 19.41 22.98 -34.65
CA THR A 371 20.46 22.60 -35.59
C THR A 371 20.36 23.40 -36.89
N GLN A 372 19.13 23.61 -37.41
CA GLN A 372 18.89 24.45 -38.57
C GLN A 372 19.26 25.92 -38.31
N TYR A 373 18.95 26.45 -37.13
CA TYR A 373 19.31 27.81 -36.75
C TYR A 373 20.83 27.97 -36.69
N ASP A 374 21.52 27.01 -36.01
CA ASP A 374 22.97 27.04 -35.88
C ASP A 374 23.64 26.82 -37.25
N LEU A 375 23.08 26.00 -38.15
CA LEU A 375 23.55 25.83 -39.52
C LEU A 375 23.44 27.15 -40.32
N ASN A 376 22.27 27.80 -40.27
CA ASN A 376 22.07 29.05 -40.97
C ASN A 376 23.06 30.13 -40.48
N LYS A 377 23.31 30.23 -39.20
CA LYS A 377 24.29 31.14 -38.60
C LYS A 377 25.73 30.80 -38.98
N ALA A 378 26.06 29.54 -38.99
CA ALA A 378 27.39 29.09 -39.42
C ALA A 378 27.59 29.35 -40.93
N GLU A 379 26.61 29.09 -41.79
CA GLU A 379 26.65 29.39 -43.21
C GLU A 379 26.74 30.89 -43.49
N GLU A 380 25.92 31.74 -42.79
CA GLU A 380 26.01 33.20 -42.89
C GLU A 380 27.45 33.69 -42.53
N ARG A 381 28.03 33.15 -41.46
CA ARG A 381 29.40 33.54 -41.02
C ARG A 381 30.47 33.04 -42.01
N ALA A 382 30.38 31.78 -42.45
CA ALA A 382 31.29 31.21 -43.42
C ALA A 382 31.27 31.99 -44.75
N HIS A 383 30.07 32.38 -45.21
CA HIS A 383 29.89 33.21 -46.39
C HIS A 383 30.59 34.57 -46.28
N ILE A 384 30.52 35.22 -45.12
CA ILE A 384 31.24 36.48 -44.85
C ILE A 384 32.75 36.23 -44.85
N LEU A 385 33.21 35.15 -44.19
CA LEU A 385 34.64 34.82 -44.13
C LEU A 385 35.24 34.49 -45.49
N GLU A 386 34.50 33.80 -46.37
CA GLU A 386 34.88 33.51 -47.74
C GLU A 386 35.13 34.82 -48.52
N GLY A 387 34.21 35.76 -48.37
CA GLY A 387 34.41 37.09 -48.97
C GLY A 387 35.61 37.86 -48.43
N LEU A 388 35.86 37.81 -47.13
CA LEU A 388 37.02 38.44 -46.49
C LEU A 388 38.36 37.79 -46.92
N LEU A 389 38.44 36.47 -47.03
CA LEU A 389 39.60 35.74 -47.49
C LEU A 389 39.90 36.09 -48.97
N LYS A 390 38.88 36.13 -49.82
CA LYS A 390 39.00 36.55 -51.24
C LYS A 390 39.50 37.98 -51.37
N ALA A 391 39.03 38.89 -50.49
CA ALA A 391 39.50 40.25 -50.43
C ALA A 391 40.96 40.38 -49.99
N LEU A 392 41.37 39.52 -49.02
CA LEU A 392 42.80 39.49 -48.56
C LEU A 392 43.76 38.94 -49.64
N ASP A 393 43.31 38.02 -50.50
CA ASP A 393 44.09 37.52 -51.65
C ASP A 393 44.36 38.63 -52.71
N HIS A 394 43.46 39.60 -52.78
CA HIS A 394 43.54 40.73 -53.75
C HIS A 394 43.60 42.09 -53.06
N ILE A 395 44.26 42.16 -51.88
CA ILE A 395 44.18 43.33 -50.98
C ILE A 395 44.57 44.67 -51.59
N ASP A 396 45.54 44.68 -52.45
CA ASP A 396 46.02 45.94 -53.11
C ASP A 396 44.93 46.49 -54.05
N GLU A 397 44.20 45.62 -54.73
CA GLU A 397 43.12 46.00 -55.67
C GLU A 397 41.90 46.48 -54.86
N VAL A 398 41.58 45.79 -53.76
CA VAL A 398 40.49 46.16 -52.84
C VAL A 398 40.72 47.54 -52.24
N ILE A 399 41.97 47.81 -51.75
CA ILE A 399 42.33 49.13 -51.21
C ILE A 399 42.23 50.21 -52.28
N LYS A 400 42.67 49.96 -53.51
CA LYS A 400 42.57 50.89 -54.63
C LYS A 400 41.12 51.25 -54.95
N ILE A 401 40.22 50.27 -55.02
CA ILE A 401 38.76 50.46 -55.23
C ILE A 401 38.17 51.28 -54.11
N ILE A 402 38.41 50.91 -52.85
CA ILE A 402 37.82 51.64 -51.70
C ILE A 402 38.27 53.10 -51.67
N ARG A 403 39.57 53.37 -51.89
CA ARG A 403 40.12 54.75 -51.95
C ARG A 403 39.71 55.55 -53.17
N GLY A 404 39.38 54.89 -54.26
CA GLY A 404 38.93 55.52 -55.48
C GLY A 404 37.42 55.82 -55.51
N SER A 405 36.66 55.23 -54.61
CA SER A 405 35.20 55.38 -54.58
C SER A 405 34.77 56.68 -53.86
N ALA A 406 33.73 57.29 -54.40
CA ALA A 406 33.16 58.55 -53.86
C ALA A 406 32.42 58.38 -52.53
N ASN A 407 31.85 57.23 -52.27
CA ASN A 407 31.15 56.88 -51.00
C ASN A 407 31.15 55.37 -50.78
N VAL A 408 30.66 54.92 -49.59
CA VAL A 408 30.61 53.50 -49.20
C VAL A 408 29.75 52.69 -50.16
N GLN A 409 28.64 53.23 -50.67
CA GLN A 409 27.71 52.47 -51.57
C GLN A 409 28.41 52.27 -52.94
N ALA A 410 29.16 53.25 -53.48
CA ALA A 410 29.89 53.09 -54.70
C ALA A 410 31.07 52.10 -54.57
N ALA A 411 31.76 52.08 -53.39
CA ALA A 411 32.76 51.10 -53.07
C ALA A 411 32.20 49.68 -53.05
N LYS A 412 31.07 49.48 -52.41
CA LYS A 412 30.38 48.19 -52.37
C LYS A 412 29.98 47.70 -53.73
N ALA A 413 29.35 48.58 -54.55
CA ALA A 413 28.93 48.21 -55.88
C ALA A 413 30.11 47.77 -56.77
N GLN A 414 31.27 48.49 -56.74
CA GLN A 414 32.47 48.11 -57.45
C GLN A 414 33.08 46.82 -56.97
N LEU A 415 33.11 46.57 -55.64
CA LEU A 415 33.60 45.32 -55.08
C LEU A 415 32.72 44.13 -55.46
N MET A 416 31.41 44.31 -55.47
CA MET A 416 30.48 43.30 -55.91
C MET A 416 30.64 42.94 -57.37
N GLU A 417 30.73 43.93 -58.25
CA GLU A 417 30.90 43.71 -59.67
C GLU A 417 32.26 43.09 -60.02
N ARG A 418 33.33 43.51 -59.33
CA ARG A 418 34.70 43.07 -59.63
C ARG A 418 35.02 41.69 -59.14
N PHE A 419 34.53 41.30 -57.93
CA PHE A 419 34.92 40.08 -57.31
C PHE A 419 33.75 39.09 -57.19
N ASP A 420 32.58 39.37 -57.76
CA ASP A 420 31.37 38.58 -57.67
C ASP A 420 31.02 38.28 -56.19
N LEU A 421 30.87 39.37 -55.41
CA LEU A 421 30.60 39.31 -53.99
C LEU A 421 29.12 39.67 -53.73
N SER A 422 28.58 39.10 -52.63
CA SER A 422 27.25 39.51 -52.15
C SER A 422 27.36 40.87 -51.41
N ASP A 423 26.22 41.53 -51.23
CA ASP A 423 26.15 42.81 -50.50
C ASP A 423 26.69 42.68 -49.09
N ALA A 424 26.39 41.54 -48.37
CA ALA A 424 26.88 41.23 -47.00
C ALA A 424 28.42 41.08 -46.98
N GLN A 425 29.00 40.41 -48.00
CA GLN A 425 30.46 40.25 -48.10
C GLN A 425 31.12 41.59 -48.39
N ALA A 426 30.61 42.38 -49.33
CA ALA A 426 31.10 43.70 -49.67
C ALA A 426 31.00 44.66 -48.49
N GLN A 427 29.94 44.61 -47.69
CA GLN A 427 29.77 45.40 -46.45
C GLN A 427 30.88 45.00 -45.43
N ALA A 428 31.07 43.70 -45.22
CA ALA A 428 32.09 43.21 -44.27
C ALA A 428 33.54 43.62 -44.68
N ILE A 429 33.84 43.66 -45.98
CA ILE A 429 35.13 44.13 -46.54
C ILE A 429 35.31 45.60 -46.29
N VAL A 430 34.30 46.45 -46.51
CA VAL A 430 34.38 47.87 -46.27
C VAL A 430 34.52 48.21 -44.79
N ASP A 431 33.85 47.41 -43.91
CA ASP A 431 33.98 47.59 -42.47
C ASP A 431 35.26 46.96 -41.87
N MET A 432 36.10 46.33 -42.63
CA MET A 432 37.29 45.65 -42.20
C MET A 432 38.32 46.61 -41.59
N ARG A 433 38.80 46.29 -40.39
CA ARG A 433 39.81 47.10 -39.70
C ARG A 433 41.21 46.86 -40.28
N LEU A 434 42.05 47.85 -40.32
CA LEU A 434 43.43 47.78 -40.84
C LEU A 434 44.28 46.66 -40.18
N ARG A 435 44.06 46.37 -38.95
CA ARG A 435 44.73 45.25 -38.23
C ARG A 435 44.47 43.85 -38.85
N ALA A 436 43.32 43.68 -39.47
CA ALA A 436 42.95 42.41 -40.12
C ALA A 436 43.80 42.07 -41.35
N LEU A 437 44.60 43.02 -41.84
CA LEU A 437 45.53 42.87 -42.94
C LEU A 437 46.89 42.22 -42.57
N THR A 438 47.10 41.94 -41.29
CA THR A 438 48.30 41.24 -40.78
C THR A 438 48.24 39.75 -41.05
N GLY A 439 49.43 39.12 -41.30
CA GLY A 439 49.51 37.67 -41.58
C GLY A 439 48.89 36.80 -40.47
N LEU A 440 49.07 37.21 -39.20
CA LEU A 440 48.51 36.53 -38.04
C LEU A 440 46.97 36.55 -38.01
N GLU A 441 46.35 37.62 -38.39
CA GLU A 441 44.86 37.74 -38.45
C GLU A 441 44.30 36.95 -39.65
N ARG A 442 45.03 36.90 -40.77
CA ARG A 442 44.68 36.05 -41.91
C ARG A 442 44.66 34.56 -41.50
N GLU A 443 45.69 34.09 -40.81
CA GLU A 443 45.71 32.71 -40.33
C GLU A 443 44.55 32.37 -39.39
N LYS A 444 44.13 33.30 -38.51
CA LYS A 444 42.96 33.15 -37.65
C LYS A 444 41.67 33.04 -38.46
N LEU A 445 41.49 33.86 -39.50
CA LEU A 445 40.29 33.80 -40.35
C LEU A 445 40.24 32.49 -41.15
N GLU A 446 41.40 32.00 -41.66
CA GLU A 446 41.45 30.69 -42.33
C GLU A 446 41.14 29.54 -41.41
N ASN A 447 41.62 29.58 -40.16
CA ASN A 447 41.31 28.55 -39.14
C ASN A 447 39.83 28.60 -38.74
N GLU A 448 39.30 29.81 -38.50
CA GLU A 448 37.86 29.99 -38.21
C GLU A 448 37.00 29.44 -39.35
N TYR A 449 37.39 29.70 -40.64
CA TYR A 449 36.67 29.17 -41.78
C TYR A 449 36.67 27.65 -41.83
N LYS A 450 37.80 27.00 -41.61
CA LYS A 450 37.92 25.54 -41.60
C LYS A 450 37.08 24.91 -40.46
N GLU A 451 37.11 25.52 -39.29
CA GLU A 451 36.32 25.07 -38.14
C GLU A 451 34.81 25.20 -38.44
N LEU A 452 34.41 26.30 -39.11
CA LEU A 452 33.02 26.48 -39.54
C LEU A 452 32.58 25.49 -40.62
N GLU A 453 33.46 25.20 -41.63
CA GLU A 453 33.17 24.18 -42.63
C GLU A 453 32.97 22.80 -42.05
N ALA A 454 33.84 22.40 -41.10
CA ALA A 454 33.67 21.14 -40.36
C ALA A 454 32.35 21.11 -39.58
N LYS A 455 32.02 22.21 -38.88
CA LYS A 455 30.76 22.33 -38.15
C LYS A 455 29.54 22.31 -39.07
N ILE A 456 29.56 22.99 -40.21
CA ILE A 456 28.52 22.97 -41.22
C ILE A 456 28.27 21.55 -41.71
N ALA A 457 29.36 20.80 -42.00
CA ALA A 457 29.26 19.42 -42.45
C ALA A 457 28.64 18.52 -41.39
N GLU A 458 29.00 18.70 -40.14
CA GLU A 458 28.40 17.99 -38.99
C GLU A 458 26.90 18.29 -38.84
N LEU A 459 26.53 19.59 -38.83
CA LEU A 459 25.14 20.01 -38.68
C LEU A 459 24.26 19.50 -39.84
N LYS A 460 24.79 19.53 -41.10
CA LYS A 460 24.10 18.94 -42.23
C LYS A 460 23.94 17.43 -42.11
N ALA A 461 24.93 16.73 -41.60
CA ALA A 461 24.86 15.30 -41.36
C ALA A 461 23.82 14.92 -40.30
N ILE A 462 23.66 15.74 -39.26
CA ILE A 462 22.61 15.56 -38.23
C ILE A 462 21.22 15.76 -38.81
N LEU A 463 21.03 16.80 -39.64
CA LEU A 463 19.72 17.08 -40.29
C LEU A 463 19.33 16.06 -41.36
N ALA A 464 20.30 15.40 -41.98
CA ALA A 464 20.07 14.42 -43.05
C ALA A 464 19.77 13.01 -42.51
N ASP A 465 20.06 12.71 -41.27
CA ASP A 465 19.96 11.37 -40.69
C ASP A 465 19.25 11.42 -39.34
N GLU A 466 18.02 10.88 -39.28
CA GLU A 466 17.20 10.79 -38.08
C GLU A 466 17.91 10.02 -36.95
N LYS A 467 18.68 8.99 -37.29
CA LYS A 467 19.41 8.21 -36.28
C LYS A 467 20.50 9.03 -35.61
N LYS A 468 21.20 9.89 -36.38
CA LYS A 468 22.18 10.83 -35.82
C LYS A 468 21.51 11.89 -34.93
N LEU A 469 20.38 12.41 -35.34
CA LEU A 469 19.58 13.34 -34.55
C LEU A 469 19.19 12.71 -33.20
N LEU A 470 18.70 11.48 -33.21
CA LEU A 470 18.34 10.73 -31.99
C LEU A 470 19.57 10.47 -31.08
N CYS A 471 20.74 10.19 -31.68
CA CYS A 471 21.96 10.06 -30.90
C CYS A 471 22.37 11.36 -30.19
N VAL A 472 22.21 12.51 -30.84
CA VAL A 472 22.46 13.83 -30.20
C VAL A 472 21.49 14.04 -29.03
N ILE A 473 20.22 13.75 -29.22
CA ILE A 473 19.22 13.82 -28.13
C ILE A 473 19.63 12.89 -26.97
N LYS A 474 20.02 11.66 -27.27
CA LYS A 474 20.46 10.69 -26.25
C LYS A 474 21.63 11.20 -25.42
N GLU A 475 22.66 11.73 -26.08
CA GLU A 475 23.83 12.29 -25.39
C GLU A 475 23.46 13.46 -24.49
N GLU A 476 22.70 14.42 -24.99
CA GLU A 476 22.29 15.61 -24.24
C GLU A 476 21.44 15.28 -23.01
N ILE A 477 20.45 14.39 -23.15
CA ILE A 477 19.57 14.06 -22.03
C ILE A 477 20.29 13.16 -21.01
N SER A 478 21.27 12.34 -21.43
CA SER A 478 22.10 11.54 -20.53
C SER A 478 22.99 12.43 -19.64
N LEU A 479 23.56 13.50 -20.21
CA LEU A 479 24.32 14.49 -19.43
C LEU A 479 23.44 15.18 -18.36
N ILE A 480 22.15 15.39 -18.65
CA ILE A 480 21.20 15.96 -17.67
C ILE A 480 20.95 14.96 -16.53
N ALA A 481 20.79 13.67 -16.85
CA ALA A 481 20.67 12.62 -15.84
C ALA A 481 21.89 12.53 -14.92
N ASP A 482 23.08 12.65 -15.47
CA ASP A 482 24.32 12.62 -14.69
C ASP A 482 24.49 13.86 -13.81
N LYS A 483 24.12 15.02 -14.32
CA LYS A 483 24.32 16.31 -13.64
C LYS A 483 23.30 16.59 -12.54
N TYR A 484 22.04 16.19 -12.73
CA TYR A 484 20.92 16.55 -11.85
C TYR A 484 20.23 15.34 -11.20
N GLY A 485 20.52 14.13 -11.67
CA GLY A 485 19.89 12.91 -11.14
C GLY A 485 20.37 12.59 -9.73
N ASP A 486 19.42 12.23 -8.89
CA ASP A 486 19.63 11.75 -7.52
C ASP A 486 19.05 10.35 -7.34
N ASP A 487 19.22 9.80 -6.14
CA ASP A 487 18.68 8.49 -5.81
C ASP A 487 17.17 8.59 -5.55
N ARG A 488 16.48 7.47 -5.76
CA ARG A 488 15.05 7.32 -5.47
C ARG A 488 14.78 7.57 -3.98
N ARG A 489 13.77 8.38 -3.68
CA ARG A 489 13.33 8.68 -2.32
C ARG A 489 12.23 7.75 -1.84
N THR A 490 11.28 7.44 -2.73
CA THR A 490 10.13 6.59 -2.41
C THR A 490 10.49 5.12 -2.56
N ALA A 491 10.38 4.35 -1.49
CA ALA A 491 10.55 2.90 -1.54
C ALA A 491 9.34 2.23 -2.20
N ILE A 492 9.56 1.08 -2.84
CA ILE A 492 8.48 0.23 -3.36
C ILE A 492 8.54 -1.06 -2.56
N GLY A 493 7.57 -1.24 -1.67
CA GLY A 493 7.40 -2.43 -0.83
C GLY A 493 6.47 -3.44 -1.48
N TYR A 494 6.48 -4.66 -0.92
CA TYR A 494 5.48 -5.65 -1.25
C TYR A 494 4.11 -5.16 -0.77
N ASP A 495 3.05 -5.60 -1.45
CA ASP A 495 1.70 -5.34 -1.02
C ASP A 495 1.39 -6.21 0.20
N GLU A 496 1.63 -5.66 1.39
CA GLU A 496 1.24 -6.29 2.65
C GLU A 496 -0.30 -6.38 2.83
N TYR A 497 -1.06 -6.21 1.77
CA TYR A 497 -2.51 -6.42 1.84
C TYR A 497 -2.89 -7.88 2.00
N ASP A 498 -1.93 -8.79 1.79
CA ASP A 498 -2.04 -10.19 2.21
C ASP A 498 -1.56 -10.40 3.66
N MET A 499 -0.86 -9.46 4.29
CA MET A 499 -0.66 -9.48 5.75
C MET A 499 -1.94 -8.94 6.40
N SER A 500 -2.83 -9.83 6.70
CA SER A 500 -4.01 -9.57 7.53
C SER A 500 -3.54 -9.15 8.93
N ALA A 501 -4.40 -8.51 9.73
CA ALA A 501 -4.12 -8.29 11.15
C ALA A 501 -3.71 -9.58 11.90
N GLU A 502 -3.93 -10.70 11.28
CA GLU A 502 -3.61 -12.07 11.66
C GLU A 502 -2.10 -12.37 11.60
N ASP A 503 -1.39 -11.87 10.55
CA ASP A 503 0.06 -12.10 10.40
C ASP A 503 0.91 -11.33 11.41
N LEU A 504 0.31 -10.39 12.13
CA LEU A 504 0.92 -9.61 13.20
C LEU A 504 0.65 -10.19 14.59
N ILE A 505 -0.14 -11.26 14.68
CA ILE A 505 -0.46 -11.99 15.89
C ILE A 505 0.34 -13.29 15.81
N PRO A 506 1.21 -13.61 16.80
CA PRO A 506 1.91 -14.88 16.80
C PRO A 506 0.90 -16.04 16.79
N ASP A 507 1.22 -17.10 16.02
CA ASP A 507 0.41 -18.32 16.01
C ASP A 507 0.77 -19.19 17.21
N ASP A 508 0.22 -18.80 18.37
CA ASP A 508 0.44 -19.47 19.65
C ASP A 508 -0.62 -20.54 19.92
N ASP A 509 -0.24 -21.61 20.57
CA ASP A 509 -1.15 -22.61 21.09
C ASP A 509 -1.96 -22.05 22.26
N ILE A 510 -3.30 -22.08 22.09
CA ILE A 510 -4.24 -21.54 23.08
C ILE A 510 -5.24 -22.59 23.55
N VAL A 511 -5.65 -22.43 24.78
CA VAL A 511 -6.79 -23.14 25.36
C VAL A 511 -7.97 -22.22 25.42
N VAL A 512 -9.03 -22.60 24.70
CA VAL A 512 -10.33 -21.92 24.78
C VAL A 512 -11.21 -22.68 25.74
N THR A 513 -11.70 -22.00 26.76
CA THR A 513 -12.65 -22.56 27.72
C THR A 513 -14.01 -21.87 27.61
N MET A 514 -15.05 -22.65 27.64
CA MET A 514 -16.43 -22.15 27.64
C MET A 514 -17.25 -22.82 28.74
N THR A 515 -18.07 -22.02 29.42
CA THR A 515 -19.00 -22.54 30.46
C THR A 515 -20.40 -22.79 29.88
N ASN A 516 -21.20 -23.58 30.59
CA ASN A 516 -22.58 -23.87 30.22
C ASN A 516 -23.45 -22.59 30.11
N PHE A 517 -23.18 -21.55 30.90
CA PHE A 517 -23.84 -20.24 30.79
C PHE A 517 -23.25 -19.35 29.67
N GLY A 518 -22.26 -19.86 28.92
CA GLY A 518 -21.69 -19.19 27.74
C GLY A 518 -20.65 -18.14 28.07
N TYR A 519 -19.90 -18.27 29.14
CA TYR A 519 -18.69 -17.46 29.35
C TYR A 519 -17.53 -18.13 28.65
N ILE A 520 -16.81 -17.36 27.80
CA ILE A 520 -15.70 -17.83 27.00
C ILE A 520 -14.45 -17.00 27.25
N LYS A 521 -13.29 -17.64 27.23
CA LYS A 521 -11.98 -17.00 27.23
C LYS A 521 -10.95 -17.86 26.53
N ARG A 522 -9.82 -17.25 26.11
CA ARG A 522 -8.61 -17.95 25.72
C ARG A 522 -7.49 -17.72 26.72
N MET A 523 -6.58 -18.65 26.78
CA MET A 523 -5.35 -18.54 27.57
C MET A 523 -4.24 -19.36 26.90
N SER A 524 -2.95 -19.08 27.21
CA SER A 524 -1.83 -19.89 26.73
C SER A 524 -1.94 -21.33 27.25
N SER A 525 -1.55 -22.29 26.43
CA SER A 525 -1.48 -23.71 26.80
C SER A 525 -0.55 -24.00 27.97
N ASP A 526 0.46 -23.15 28.21
CA ASP A 526 1.46 -23.29 29.31
C ASP A 526 0.88 -23.18 30.72
N ASN A 527 -0.36 -22.64 30.82
CA ASN A 527 -1.03 -22.50 32.10
C ASN A 527 -1.49 -23.83 32.76
N PHE A 528 -1.40 -24.97 32.04
CA PHE A 528 -1.89 -26.27 32.50
C PHE A 528 -0.75 -27.30 32.61
N LYS A 529 -0.25 -27.53 33.86
CA LYS A 529 0.78 -28.54 34.14
C LYS A 529 0.19 -29.94 34.26
N SER A 530 0.96 -30.95 33.82
CA SER A 530 0.58 -32.36 33.96
C SER A 530 0.54 -32.79 35.45
N GLN A 531 -0.46 -33.59 35.84
CA GLN A 531 -0.59 -34.16 37.16
C GLN A 531 -0.76 -35.68 37.12
N ASN A 532 -0.29 -36.39 38.13
CA ASN A 532 -0.45 -37.84 38.27
C ASN A 532 -1.90 -38.22 38.59
N ARG A 533 -2.25 -39.49 38.34
CA ARG A 533 -3.54 -40.06 38.65
C ARG A 533 -3.88 -39.90 40.17
N GLY A 534 -5.11 -39.41 40.45
CA GLY A 534 -5.59 -39.16 41.82
C GLY A 534 -5.18 -37.80 42.39
N GLY A 535 -4.61 -36.91 41.60
CA GLY A 535 -4.34 -35.51 41.98
C GLY A 535 -5.64 -34.72 42.24
N LYS A 536 -5.50 -33.60 43.01
CA LYS A 536 -6.65 -32.72 43.33
C LYS A 536 -7.04 -31.74 42.22
N GLY A 537 -6.27 -31.67 41.15
CA GLY A 537 -6.50 -30.74 40.03
C GLY A 537 -6.17 -29.29 40.34
N ILE A 538 -6.29 -28.44 39.33
CA ILE A 538 -6.04 -26.99 39.37
C ILE A 538 -7.30 -26.27 38.97
N LYS A 539 -7.68 -25.19 39.67
CA LYS A 539 -8.83 -24.37 39.29
C LYS A 539 -8.54 -23.61 37.99
N GLY A 540 -9.20 -23.97 36.92
CA GLY A 540 -9.01 -23.43 35.56
C GLY A 540 -9.86 -22.20 35.22
N MET A 541 -10.97 -22.00 35.95
CA MET A 541 -11.90 -20.88 35.72
C MET A 541 -12.71 -20.61 36.98
N GLN A 542 -13.06 -19.35 37.23
CA GLN A 542 -14.04 -19.01 38.23
C GLN A 542 -15.42 -19.02 37.62
N THR A 543 -16.28 -19.89 38.12
CA THR A 543 -17.67 -20.01 37.66
C THR A 543 -18.61 -19.28 38.62
N ILE A 544 -19.84 -18.97 38.17
CA ILE A 544 -20.92 -18.48 39.03
C ILE A 544 -21.56 -19.69 39.69
N GLU A 545 -22.33 -19.48 40.75
CA GLU A 545 -23.16 -20.50 41.36
C GLU A 545 -24.03 -21.22 40.32
N GLU A 546 -24.00 -22.55 40.26
CA GLU A 546 -24.68 -23.40 39.27
C GLU A 546 -24.09 -23.39 37.82
N ASP A 547 -22.96 -22.65 37.49
CA ASP A 547 -22.30 -22.69 36.21
C ASP A 547 -21.06 -23.63 36.26
N TYR A 548 -20.76 -24.31 35.16
CA TYR A 548 -19.61 -25.22 35.04
C TYR A 548 -18.98 -25.12 33.64
N ILE A 549 -17.73 -25.54 33.51
CA ILE A 549 -17.03 -25.59 32.22
C ILE A 549 -17.62 -26.72 31.39
N GLU A 550 -18.21 -26.39 30.26
CA GLU A 550 -18.82 -27.36 29.35
C GLU A 550 -17.82 -27.81 28.28
N ASP A 551 -17.01 -26.88 27.77
CA ASP A 551 -16.07 -27.16 26.68
C ASP A 551 -14.66 -26.64 26.98
N LEU A 552 -13.67 -27.43 26.62
CA LEU A 552 -12.25 -27.04 26.65
C LEU A 552 -11.61 -27.48 25.33
N LEU A 553 -11.14 -26.49 24.56
CA LEU A 553 -10.63 -26.68 23.21
C LEU A 553 -9.19 -26.22 23.14
N MET A 554 -8.28 -27.08 22.65
CA MET A 554 -6.93 -26.72 22.27
C MET A 554 -6.91 -26.35 20.79
N THR A 555 -6.38 -25.17 20.48
CA THR A 555 -6.29 -24.65 19.10
C THR A 555 -5.18 -23.61 19.03
N THR A 556 -5.02 -22.97 17.87
CA THR A 556 -4.07 -21.86 17.73
C THR A 556 -4.80 -20.51 17.56
N THR A 557 -4.08 -19.42 17.75
CA THR A 557 -4.61 -18.06 17.58
C THR A 557 -5.14 -17.80 16.18
N HIS A 558 -4.57 -18.42 15.16
CA HIS A 558 -4.93 -18.19 13.74
C HIS A 558 -6.04 -19.12 13.20
N HIS A 559 -6.38 -20.20 13.90
CA HIS A 559 -7.44 -21.08 13.46
C HIS A 559 -8.80 -20.39 13.50
N TYR A 560 -9.67 -20.74 12.58
CA TYR A 560 -11.08 -20.44 12.69
C TYR A 560 -11.71 -21.32 13.76
N VAL A 561 -12.52 -20.71 14.60
CA VAL A 561 -13.33 -21.39 15.59
C VAL A 561 -14.78 -21.28 15.18
N MET A 562 -15.38 -22.41 14.82
CA MET A 562 -16.78 -22.51 14.43
C MET A 562 -17.62 -22.87 15.65
N PHE A 563 -18.62 -22.08 15.95
CA PHE A 563 -19.52 -22.25 17.07
C PHE A 563 -20.87 -22.75 16.58
N PHE A 564 -21.19 -23.98 16.88
CA PHE A 564 -22.48 -24.59 16.56
C PHE A 564 -23.42 -24.51 17.77
N THR A 565 -24.70 -24.23 17.51
CA THR A 565 -25.70 -24.02 18.56
C THR A 565 -26.70 -25.15 18.61
N ASN A 566 -27.33 -25.34 19.80
CA ASN A 566 -28.39 -26.31 20.01
C ASN A 566 -29.55 -26.13 19.00
N LYS A 567 -29.74 -24.90 18.45
CA LYS A 567 -30.75 -24.64 17.42
C LYS A 567 -30.30 -24.90 16.00
N GLY A 568 -29.12 -25.55 15.83
CA GLY A 568 -28.56 -25.92 14.54
C GLY A 568 -28.05 -24.77 13.70
N ARG A 569 -27.61 -23.69 14.32
CA ARG A 569 -26.95 -22.54 13.66
C ARG A 569 -25.44 -22.63 13.87
N VAL A 570 -24.67 -21.92 13.02
CA VAL A 570 -23.21 -21.82 13.11
C VAL A 570 -22.78 -20.36 13.03
N TYR A 571 -21.80 -19.99 13.87
CA TYR A 571 -21.09 -18.74 13.88
C TYR A 571 -19.59 -18.98 13.75
N ARG A 572 -18.80 -17.98 13.39
CA ARG A 572 -17.38 -18.12 13.16
C ARG A 572 -16.59 -16.94 13.75
N LEU A 573 -15.52 -17.23 14.48
CA LEU A 573 -14.51 -16.28 14.96
C LEU A 573 -13.10 -16.84 14.68
N LYS A 574 -12.11 -15.98 14.68
CA LYS A 574 -10.70 -16.36 14.76
C LYS A 574 -10.29 -16.58 16.21
N GLY A 575 -9.32 -17.46 16.48
CA GLY A 575 -8.83 -17.71 17.83
C GLY A 575 -8.40 -16.44 18.58
N TYR A 576 -7.72 -15.53 17.88
CA TYR A 576 -7.30 -14.24 18.46
C TYR A 576 -8.46 -13.25 18.72
N GLU A 577 -9.64 -13.42 18.14
CA GLU A 577 -10.83 -12.61 18.42
C GLU A 577 -11.48 -12.98 19.76
N ILE A 578 -11.16 -14.16 20.31
CA ILE A 578 -11.62 -14.59 21.63
C ILE A 578 -10.79 -13.84 22.68
N PRO A 579 -11.43 -13.14 23.64
CA PRO A 579 -10.72 -12.37 24.66
C PRO A 579 -9.77 -13.22 25.50
N GLU A 580 -8.55 -12.72 25.67
CA GLU A 580 -7.57 -13.33 26.57
C GLU A 580 -7.88 -13.00 28.02
N ALA A 581 -7.79 -13.98 28.91
CA ALA A 581 -8.00 -13.75 30.30
C ALA A 581 -7.18 -14.71 31.17
N GLY A 582 -6.78 -14.27 32.36
CA GLY A 582 -6.02 -15.06 33.31
C GLY A 582 -6.73 -16.35 33.73
N ARG A 583 -5.96 -17.33 34.25
CA ARG A 583 -6.45 -18.67 34.60
C ARG A 583 -7.70 -18.67 35.47
N THR A 584 -7.78 -17.82 36.51
CA THR A 584 -8.91 -17.74 37.43
C THR A 584 -10.02 -16.78 37.00
N ALA A 585 -9.86 -16.03 35.92
CA ALA A 585 -10.88 -15.09 35.45
C ALA A 585 -12.09 -15.82 34.84
N ARG A 586 -13.29 -15.21 34.94
CA ARG A 586 -14.54 -15.75 34.39
C ARG A 586 -14.61 -15.73 32.85
N GLY A 587 -13.86 -14.85 32.20
CA GLY A 587 -13.98 -14.62 30.75
C GLY A 587 -15.13 -13.67 30.39
N THR A 588 -15.47 -13.65 29.11
CA THR A 588 -16.50 -12.76 28.50
C THR A 588 -17.71 -13.58 28.08
N ALA A 589 -18.91 -13.06 28.30
CA ALA A 589 -20.13 -13.73 27.83
C ALA A 589 -20.15 -13.81 26.30
N ILE A 590 -20.38 -15.00 25.75
CA ILE A 590 -20.36 -15.27 24.29
C ILE A 590 -21.36 -14.42 23.51
N VAL A 591 -22.47 -14.02 24.14
CA VAL A 591 -23.47 -13.11 23.54
C VAL A 591 -22.91 -11.72 23.23
N ASN A 592 -21.80 -11.32 23.83
CA ASN A 592 -21.08 -10.08 23.50
C ASN A 592 -20.16 -10.22 22.28
N LEU A 593 -19.84 -11.46 21.90
CA LEU A 593 -18.99 -11.77 20.76
C LEU A 593 -19.82 -12.22 19.55
N LEU A 594 -20.88 -13.00 19.80
CA LEU A 594 -21.76 -13.57 18.78
C LEU A 594 -23.21 -13.11 19.00
N PRO A 595 -23.94 -12.73 17.94
CA PRO A 595 -25.35 -12.30 18.03
C PRO A 595 -26.28 -13.51 18.14
N LEU A 596 -26.24 -14.20 19.29
CA LEU A 596 -27.08 -15.37 19.54
C LEU A 596 -28.55 -14.97 19.69
N MET A 597 -29.47 -15.85 19.26
CA MET A 597 -30.91 -15.67 19.45
C MET A 597 -31.34 -16.06 20.86
N PRO A 598 -32.50 -15.58 21.36
CA PRO A 598 -33.03 -15.98 22.66
C PRO A 598 -33.15 -17.50 22.77
N GLY A 599 -32.61 -18.08 23.86
CA GLY A 599 -32.57 -19.51 24.11
C GLY A 599 -31.64 -20.34 23.24
N GLU A 600 -30.75 -19.68 22.49
CA GLU A 600 -29.69 -20.31 21.71
C GLU A 600 -28.42 -20.46 22.59
N LYS A 601 -27.88 -21.69 22.65
CA LYS A 601 -26.65 -22.05 23.37
C LYS A 601 -25.66 -22.71 22.44
N ILE A 602 -24.35 -22.50 22.67
CA ILE A 602 -23.30 -23.22 21.93
C ILE A 602 -23.24 -24.64 22.45
N THR A 603 -23.21 -25.61 21.56
CA THR A 603 -23.17 -27.05 21.89
C THR A 603 -21.95 -27.75 21.32
N SER A 604 -21.32 -27.17 20.33
CA SER A 604 -20.07 -27.71 19.78
C SER A 604 -19.18 -26.63 19.23
N ILE A 605 -17.89 -26.74 19.49
CA ILE A 605 -16.86 -25.85 19.00
C ILE A 605 -15.90 -26.64 18.13
N VAL A 606 -15.74 -26.24 16.87
CA VAL A 606 -14.87 -26.96 15.90
C VAL A 606 -13.76 -26.00 15.46
N PRO A 607 -12.48 -26.29 15.79
CA PRO A 607 -11.36 -25.54 15.28
C PRO A 607 -11.07 -25.96 13.83
N MET A 608 -10.75 -25.01 12.98
CA MET A 608 -10.46 -25.23 11.58
C MET A 608 -9.34 -24.32 11.10
N LYS A 609 -8.29 -24.90 10.52
CA LYS A 609 -7.19 -24.13 9.95
C LYS A 609 -7.67 -23.39 8.68
N GLU A 610 -8.26 -24.13 7.76
CA GLU A 610 -8.81 -23.62 6.49
C GLU A 610 -10.09 -24.38 6.13
N ILE A 611 -10.90 -23.80 5.23
CA ILE A 611 -12.07 -24.48 4.68
C ILE A 611 -11.60 -25.35 3.52
N ASP A 612 -11.68 -26.67 3.73
CA ASP A 612 -11.27 -27.67 2.78
C ASP A 612 -12.47 -28.14 1.95
N ASP A 613 -12.38 -28.01 0.63
CA ASP A 613 -13.45 -28.38 -0.31
C ASP A 613 -13.70 -29.90 -0.39
N GLU A 614 -12.73 -30.73 0.04
CA GLU A 614 -12.83 -32.20 0.02
C GLU A 614 -13.36 -32.78 1.33
N LYS A 615 -13.48 -31.93 2.39
CA LYS A 615 -13.96 -32.39 3.71
C LYS A 615 -15.45 -32.08 3.92
N TYR A 616 -15.99 -32.77 4.92
CA TYR A 616 -17.39 -32.68 5.33
C TYR A 616 -17.48 -32.34 6.80
N LEU A 617 -18.63 -31.76 7.20
CA LEU A 617 -19.04 -31.66 8.60
C LEU A 617 -20.07 -32.75 8.88
N PHE A 618 -19.75 -33.60 9.84
CA PHE A 618 -20.66 -34.63 10.36
C PHE A 618 -21.26 -34.15 11.66
N MET A 619 -22.60 -34.21 11.75
CA MET A 619 -23.37 -33.64 12.82
C MET A 619 -24.23 -34.73 13.48
N ALA A 620 -24.36 -34.68 14.80
CA ALA A 620 -25.23 -35.59 15.56
C ALA A 620 -26.16 -34.79 16.46
N THR A 621 -27.41 -35.25 16.58
CA THR A 621 -28.41 -34.66 17.45
C THR A 621 -28.68 -35.54 18.67
N ARG A 622 -29.26 -34.94 19.71
CA ARG A 622 -29.61 -35.61 20.96
C ARG A 622 -30.55 -36.82 20.74
N ASN A 623 -31.47 -36.72 19.82
CA ASN A 623 -32.41 -37.78 19.46
C ASN A 623 -31.84 -38.80 18.44
N GLY A 624 -30.51 -38.82 18.24
CA GLY A 624 -29.81 -39.78 17.43
C GLY A 624 -29.91 -39.58 15.92
N MET A 625 -30.30 -38.43 15.44
CA MET A 625 -30.23 -38.07 14.02
C MET A 625 -28.77 -37.69 13.67
N VAL A 626 -28.35 -38.03 12.47
CA VAL A 626 -27.02 -37.69 11.94
C VAL A 626 -27.12 -37.07 10.55
N LYS A 627 -26.19 -36.21 10.24
CA LYS A 627 -26.14 -35.46 8.98
C LYS A 627 -24.70 -35.27 8.53
N LYS A 628 -24.48 -35.31 7.22
CA LYS A 628 -23.20 -35.07 6.57
C LYS A 628 -23.36 -33.98 5.52
N THR A 629 -22.56 -32.90 5.60
CA THR A 629 -22.63 -31.75 4.70
C THR A 629 -21.24 -31.33 4.26
N PRO A 630 -20.99 -30.99 2.97
CA PRO A 630 -19.69 -30.50 2.52
C PRO A 630 -19.28 -29.25 3.29
N MET A 631 -18.01 -29.16 3.67
CA MET A 631 -17.45 -28.04 4.44
C MET A 631 -17.57 -26.72 3.69
N LYS A 632 -17.45 -26.74 2.35
CA LYS A 632 -17.60 -25.56 1.48
C LYS A 632 -18.96 -24.84 1.61
N GLU A 633 -20.00 -25.53 2.05
CA GLU A 633 -21.32 -24.93 2.30
C GLU A 633 -21.25 -23.89 3.46
N TYR A 634 -20.18 -23.90 4.25
CA TYR A 634 -19.92 -23.02 5.38
C TYR A 634 -18.80 -22.00 5.14
N SER A 635 -18.34 -21.85 3.89
CA SER A 635 -17.27 -20.88 3.53
C SER A 635 -17.64 -19.43 3.83
N ASN A 636 -18.92 -19.07 3.69
CA ASN A 636 -19.43 -17.72 3.88
C ASN A 636 -20.37 -17.61 5.09
N VAL A 637 -19.83 -17.85 6.29
CA VAL A 637 -20.59 -17.60 7.52
C VAL A 637 -20.63 -16.10 7.80
N ARG A 638 -21.82 -15.51 7.71
CA ARG A 638 -22.04 -14.08 7.99
C ARG A 638 -22.02 -13.83 9.51
N LYS A 639 -21.77 -12.58 9.92
CA LYS A 639 -21.81 -12.20 11.36
C LYS A 639 -23.10 -12.58 12.07
N ASN A 640 -24.24 -12.63 11.37
CA ASN A 640 -25.54 -12.99 11.93
C ASN A 640 -25.74 -14.50 12.05
N GLY A 641 -24.72 -15.31 11.81
CA GLY A 641 -24.80 -16.78 11.81
C GLY A 641 -25.48 -17.34 10.56
N LEU A 642 -25.41 -18.64 10.43
CA LEU A 642 -25.89 -19.41 9.30
C LEU A 642 -26.62 -20.67 9.79
N GLN A 643 -27.70 -21.12 9.14
CA GLN A 643 -28.37 -22.39 9.47
C GLN A 643 -27.48 -23.57 9.04
N ALA A 644 -27.07 -24.41 9.96
CA ALA A 644 -26.22 -25.57 9.73
C ALA A 644 -27.03 -26.87 9.53
N ILE A 645 -28.10 -27.04 10.30
CA ILE A 645 -29.02 -28.18 10.23
C ILE A 645 -30.41 -27.72 10.60
N VAL A 646 -31.43 -28.31 10.01
CA VAL A 646 -32.84 -28.13 10.43
C VAL A 646 -33.16 -29.23 11.43
N LEU A 647 -33.54 -28.84 12.64
CA LEU A 647 -33.90 -29.74 13.74
C LEU A 647 -35.42 -29.96 13.81
N ARG A 648 -35.83 -31.03 14.47
CA ARG A 648 -37.24 -31.24 14.90
C ARG A 648 -37.50 -30.38 16.16
N ASP A 649 -38.78 -30.15 16.48
CA ASP A 649 -39.17 -29.24 17.54
C ASP A 649 -38.63 -29.60 18.95
N ASP A 650 -38.39 -30.89 19.20
CA ASP A 650 -37.90 -31.45 20.46
C ASP A 650 -36.46 -31.98 20.43
N ASP A 651 -35.69 -31.66 19.34
CA ASP A 651 -34.33 -32.15 19.16
C ASP A 651 -33.29 -31.01 19.27
N GLU A 652 -32.08 -31.34 19.65
CA GLU A 652 -30.97 -30.42 19.76
C GLU A 652 -29.71 -30.97 19.07
N LEU A 653 -28.98 -30.09 18.44
CA LEU A 653 -27.64 -30.45 17.93
C LEU A 653 -26.67 -30.57 19.11
N ILE A 654 -25.95 -31.69 19.18
CA ILE A 654 -25.05 -31.97 20.33
C ILE A 654 -23.58 -31.91 19.95
N GLU A 655 -23.19 -32.43 18.79
CA GLU A 655 -21.79 -32.50 18.38
C GLU A 655 -21.64 -32.37 16.87
N VAL A 656 -20.56 -31.69 16.45
CA VAL A 656 -20.17 -31.51 15.05
C VAL A 656 -18.69 -31.77 14.90
N LYS A 657 -18.29 -32.57 13.89
CA LYS A 657 -16.89 -32.90 13.60
C LYS A 657 -16.62 -32.82 12.10
N ALA A 658 -15.38 -32.49 11.76
CA ALA A 658 -14.90 -32.54 10.38
C ALA A 658 -14.51 -33.98 10.00
N THR A 659 -14.80 -34.40 8.78
CA THR A 659 -14.52 -35.73 8.25
C THR A 659 -14.16 -35.71 6.76
N ASP A 660 -13.50 -36.77 6.27
CA ASP A 660 -12.99 -36.89 4.91
C ASP A 660 -13.56 -38.08 4.12
N ASN A 661 -14.63 -38.68 4.58
CA ASN A 661 -15.28 -39.87 3.95
C ASN A 661 -14.62 -41.24 4.25
N THR A 662 -13.64 -41.27 5.15
CA THR A 662 -12.92 -42.51 5.49
C THR A 662 -13.26 -43.07 6.87
N GLU A 663 -14.12 -42.35 7.61
CA GLU A 663 -14.29 -42.58 9.04
C GLU A 663 -15.39 -43.54 9.42
N ASP A 664 -15.14 -44.31 10.49
CA ASP A 664 -16.19 -44.98 11.27
C ASP A 664 -16.65 -44.06 12.39
N ILE A 665 -17.95 -43.88 12.48
CA ILE A 665 -18.61 -43.01 13.48
C ILE A 665 -19.10 -43.85 14.67
N PHE A 666 -18.77 -43.36 15.88
CA PHE A 666 -19.25 -43.86 17.13
C PHE A 666 -20.30 -42.89 17.71
N LEU A 667 -21.50 -43.36 17.97
CA LEU A 667 -22.49 -42.62 18.77
C LEU A 667 -22.64 -43.34 20.13
N ILE A 668 -22.51 -42.57 21.21
CA ILE A 668 -22.53 -43.04 22.57
C ILE A 668 -23.69 -42.41 23.31
N THR A 669 -24.44 -43.25 24.05
CA THR A 669 -25.58 -42.77 24.84
C THR A 669 -25.25 -42.66 26.32
N LYS A 670 -26.06 -41.88 27.04
CA LYS A 670 -25.95 -41.60 28.48
C LYS A 670 -26.07 -42.86 29.31
N LYS A 671 -26.89 -43.81 28.87
CA LYS A 671 -27.08 -45.10 29.54
C LYS A 671 -26.08 -46.18 29.16
N GLY A 672 -24.99 -45.80 28.45
CA GLY A 672 -23.87 -46.66 28.15
C GLY A 672 -24.05 -47.60 26.98
N MET A 673 -24.87 -47.24 26.01
CA MET A 673 -24.95 -47.92 24.68
C MET A 673 -24.05 -47.24 23.67
N CYS A 674 -23.52 -47.97 22.68
CA CYS A 674 -22.66 -47.43 21.63
C CYS A 674 -22.95 -48.15 20.29
N ILE A 675 -23.02 -47.39 19.21
CA ILE A 675 -23.06 -47.93 17.83
C ILE A 675 -21.87 -47.43 17.04
N ARG A 676 -21.27 -48.33 16.25
CA ARG A 676 -20.21 -48.02 15.27
C ARG A 676 -20.75 -48.28 13.88
N PHE A 677 -20.67 -47.32 12.97
CA PHE A 677 -21.04 -47.47 11.57
C PHE A 677 -20.14 -46.62 10.68
N HIS A 678 -19.99 -46.97 9.39
CA HIS A 678 -19.17 -46.20 8.47
C HIS A 678 -19.91 -44.92 8.01
N GLU A 679 -19.21 -43.81 7.92
CA GLU A 679 -19.82 -42.50 7.57
C GLU A 679 -20.46 -42.45 6.18
N THR A 680 -20.02 -43.36 5.23
CA THR A 680 -20.63 -43.49 3.90
C THR A 680 -22.05 -44.00 3.93
N ASP A 681 -22.48 -44.63 5.05
CA ASP A 681 -23.89 -44.99 5.27
C ASP A 681 -24.81 -43.78 5.41
N VAL A 682 -24.21 -42.62 5.62
CA VAL A 682 -24.89 -41.33 5.67
C VAL A 682 -24.67 -40.53 4.39
N ARG A 683 -25.74 -40.40 3.60
CA ARG A 683 -25.66 -39.64 2.35
C ARG A 683 -25.30 -38.18 2.60
N VAL A 684 -24.50 -37.61 1.71
CA VAL A 684 -24.17 -36.17 1.70
C VAL A 684 -25.46 -35.37 1.40
N THR A 685 -25.73 -34.38 2.19
CA THR A 685 -26.93 -33.51 2.05
C THR A 685 -26.53 -32.05 2.19
N GLY A 686 -27.32 -31.17 1.55
CA GLY A 686 -27.11 -29.73 1.66
C GLY A 686 -27.42 -29.23 3.08
N ARG A 687 -27.00 -28.01 3.36
CA ARG A 687 -27.04 -27.36 4.66
C ARG A 687 -28.45 -27.35 5.31
N VAL A 688 -29.50 -27.13 4.52
CA VAL A 688 -30.92 -26.98 5.01
C VAL A 688 -31.63 -28.33 5.01
N SER A 689 -31.06 -29.36 5.62
CA SER A 689 -31.69 -30.71 5.75
C SER A 689 -31.70 -31.19 7.20
N MET A 690 -32.56 -32.12 7.55
CA MET A 690 -32.73 -32.71 8.89
C MET A 690 -31.78 -33.89 9.17
N GLY A 691 -31.16 -34.46 8.16
CA GLY A 691 -30.34 -35.65 8.31
C GLY A 691 -31.14 -36.98 8.25
N VAL A 692 -30.55 -38.04 8.78
CA VAL A 692 -31.08 -39.43 8.80
C VAL A 692 -30.92 -40.04 10.20
N ILE A 693 -31.62 -41.12 10.53
CA ILE A 693 -31.48 -41.81 11.81
C ILE A 693 -30.09 -42.48 11.88
N GLY A 694 -29.28 -42.09 12.86
CA GLY A 694 -27.99 -42.69 13.17
C GLY A 694 -28.08 -43.83 14.16
N MET A 695 -28.82 -43.67 15.26
CA MET A 695 -28.99 -44.64 16.33
C MET A 695 -30.44 -44.63 16.85
N LYS A 696 -30.93 -45.77 17.30
CA LYS A 696 -32.20 -45.91 18.03
C LYS A 696 -31.87 -46.40 19.44
N PHE A 697 -32.55 -45.89 20.44
CA PHE A 697 -32.38 -46.23 21.85
C PHE A 697 -33.75 -46.25 22.57
N ASP A 698 -33.75 -46.70 23.80
CA ASP A 698 -34.97 -46.84 24.63
C ASP A 698 -35.43 -45.49 25.18
N GLU A 699 -36.68 -45.40 25.57
CA GLU A 699 -37.24 -44.17 26.11
C GLU A 699 -36.48 -43.70 27.37
N GLY A 700 -36.12 -42.40 27.43
CA GLY A 700 -35.34 -41.82 28.52
C GLY A 700 -33.80 -41.94 28.38
N ASP A 701 -33.28 -42.46 27.26
CA ASP A 701 -31.85 -42.38 26.88
C ASP A 701 -31.64 -41.30 25.83
N GLU A 702 -30.43 -40.79 25.73
CA GLU A 702 -30.03 -39.72 24.80
C GLU A 702 -28.60 -39.90 24.34
N VAL A 703 -28.28 -39.44 23.13
CA VAL A 703 -26.88 -39.42 22.66
C VAL A 703 -26.11 -38.28 23.34
N ILE A 704 -24.96 -38.60 23.96
CA ILE A 704 -24.09 -37.65 24.69
C ILE A 704 -22.79 -37.37 23.96
N GLY A 705 -22.44 -38.11 22.92
CA GLY A 705 -21.20 -37.88 22.22
C GLY A 705 -21.12 -38.63 20.89
N MET A 706 -20.34 -38.06 19.96
CA MET A 706 -20.01 -38.62 18.69
C MET A 706 -18.50 -38.63 18.49
N GLN A 707 -17.91 -39.80 18.17
CA GLN A 707 -16.46 -39.93 17.97
C GLN A 707 -16.17 -40.55 16.57
N MET A 708 -14.98 -40.29 16.04
CA MET A 708 -14.48 -40.87 14.78
C MET A 708 -13.33 -41.81 15.04
N ALA A 709 -13.29 -42.98 14.35
CA ALA A 709 -12.33 -44.05 14.60
C ALA A 709 -10.86 -43.60 14.51
N SER A 710 -10.54 -42.66 13.60
CA SER A 710 -9.20 -42.09 13.46
C SER A 710 -8.70 -41.31 14.67
N GLN A 711 -9.58 -40.99 15.60
CA GLN A 711 -9.24 -40.13 16.75
C GLN A 711 -8.54 -40.88 17.88
N GLY A 712 -8.36 -42.19 17.81
CA GLY A 712 -7.64 -43.04 18.79
C GLY A 712 -7.97 -44.50 18.74
N GLU A 713 -7.12 -45.32 19.35
CA GLU A 713 -7.22 -46.78 19.37
C GLU A 713 -8.20 -47.31 20.43
N CYS A 714 -8.53 -46.50 21.43
CA CYS A 714 -9.38 -46.93 22.56
C CYS A 714 -10.52 -45.91 22.78
N LEU A 715 -11.73 -46.40 23.01
CA LEU A 715 -12.86 -45.63 23.49
C LEU A 715 -12.72 -45.38 25.02
N LEU A 716 -12.43 -44.18 25.40
CA LEU A 716 -12.46 -43.72 26.81
C LEU A 716 -13.88 -43.25 27.09
N VAL A 717 -14.48 -43.78 28.17
CA VAL A 717 -15.76 -43.31 28.69
C VAL A 717 -15.61 -42.94 30.16
N VAL A 718 -16.25 -41.83 30.56
CA VAL A 718 -16.19 -41.33 31.92
C VAL A 718 -17.61 -41.04 32.45
N SER A 719 -17.83 -41.39 33.70
CA SER A 719 -19.12 -41.19 34.37
C SER A 719 -19.07 -39.99 35.31
N GLU A 720 -20.25 -39.50 35.75
CA GLU A 720 -20.43 -38.31 36.58
C GLU A 720 -19.68 -38.40 37.91
N ASN A 721 -19.51 -39.61 38.50
CA ASN A 721 -18.81 -39.81 39.76
C ASN A 721 -17.30 -40.09 39.64
N GLY A 722 -16.69 -39.72 38.48
CA GLY A 722 -15.24 -39.76 38.25
C GLY A 722 -14.70 -41.17 37.97
N TYR A 723 -15.53 -42.14 37.59
CA TYR A 723 -15.09 -43.45 37.13
C TYR A 723 -15.00 -43.49 35.62
N GLY A 724 -14.01 -44.21 35.09
CA GLY A 724 -13.84 -44.35 33.66
C GLY A 724 -12.99 -45.55 33.27
N LYS A 725 -12.93 -45.82 31.99
CA LYS A 725 -12.10 -46.88 31.43
C LYS A 725 -11.81 -46.62 29.95
N ARG A 726 -10.80 -47.30 29.43
CA ARG A 726 -10.52 -47.45 28.00
C ARG A 726 -10.93 -48.82 27.53
N THR A 727 -11.55 -48.87 26.35
CA THR A 727 -11.89 -50.13 25.66
C THR A 727 -11.40 -50.08 24.25
N PRO A 728 -10.63 -51.08 23.74
CA PRO A 728 -10.16 -51.06 22.36
C PRO A 728 -11.30 -50.96 21.38
N ILE A 729 -11.12 -50.22 20.28
CA ILE A 729 -12.17 -50.02 19.25
C ILE A 729 -12.54 -51.31 18.56
N ASP A 730 -11.69 -52.33 18.52
CA ASP A 730 -11.90 -53.63 17.91
C ASP A 730 -12.98 -54.45 18.65
N GLU A 731 -13.25 -54.15 19.91
CA GLU A 731 -14.39 -54.74 20.66
C GLU A 731 -15.77 -54.27 20.16
N PHE A 732 -15.81 -53.20 19.33
CA PHE A 732 -17.01 -52.63 18.77
C PHE A 732 -17.15 -52.96 17.29
N THR A 733 -17.95 -53.96 16.96
CA THR A 733 -18.20 -54.38 15.59
C THR A 733 -18.95 -53.30 14.81
N ALA A 734 -18.49 -52.97 13.58
CA ALA A 734 -19.22 -52.08 12.69
C ALA A 734 -20.60 -52.64 12.33
N GLN A 735 -21.63 -51.80 12.45
CA GLN A 735 -23.03 -52.15 12.18
C GLN A 735 -23.62 -51.18 11.17
N ASN A 736 -24.76 -51.50 10.61
CA ASN A 736 -25.53 -50.54 9.82
C ASN A 736 -26.10 -49.46 10.75
N ARG A 737 -26.10 -48.18 10.31
CA ARG A 737 -26.73 -47.07 11.07
C ARG A 737 -28.20 -47.38 11.38
N GLY A 738 -28.71 -46.76 12.44
CA GLY A 738 -30.12 -46.87 12.86
C GLY A 738 -30.43 -48.13 13.67
N GLY A 739 -29.39 -48.89 14.14
CA GLY A 739 -29.51 -49.93 15.14
C GLY A 739 -29.52 -49.41 16.59
N LYS A 740 -29.64 -50.31 17.56
CA LYS A 740 -29.52 -50.01 19.01
C LYS A 740 -28.08 -50.02 19.52
N GLY A 741 -27.17 -50.58 18.72
CA GLY A 741 -25.76 -50.73 19.12
C GLY A 741 -25.50 -51.79 20.16
N VAL A 742 -24.36 -51.67 20.85
CA VAL A 742 -23.89 -52.57 21.88
C VAL A 742 -23.54 -51.82 23.17
N ARG A 743 -23.56 -52.51 24.31
CA ARG A 743 -23.22 -51.87 25.58
C ARG A 743 -21.71 -51.57 25.66
N CYS A 744 -21.34 -50.31 25.92
CA CYS A 744 -19.97 -49.85 26.07
C CYS A 744 -19.57 -49.64 27.55
N TYR A 745 -20.56 -49.43 28.42
CA TYR A 745 -20.32 -49.22 29.86
C TYR A 745 -21.43 -49.84 30.69
N LYS A 746 -21.09 -50.44 31.83
CA LYS A 746 -22.08 -50.96 32.77
C LYS A 746 -22.31 -49.90 33.87
N ILE A 747 -23.42 -49.23 33.81
CA ILE A 747 -23.86 -48.27 34.80
C ILE A 747 -24.27 -48.95 36.09
N ILE A 748 -23.80 -48.48 37.20
CA ILE A 748 -24.19 -48.86 38.58
C ILE A 748 -24.31 -47.63 39.45
N ASP A 749 -25.04 -47.67 40.55
CA ASP A 749 -25.30 -46.50 41.42
C ASP A 749 -24.02 -45.80 41.88
N LYS A 750 -22.92 -46.54 42.06
CA LYS A 750 -21.62 -45.99 42.47
C LYS A 750 -21.00 -45.12 41.38
N THR A 751 -21.21 -45.41 40.09
CA THR A 751 -20.55 -44.68 39.00
C THR A 751 -21.38 -43.56 38.45
N GLY A 752 -22.69 -43.64 38.56
CA GLY A 752 -23.64 -42.74 37.90
C GLY A 752 -23.69 -42.90 36.38
N ASP A 753 -24.39 -42.01 35.68
CA ASP A 753 -24.57 -42.02 34.25
C ASP A 753 -23.27 -41.55 33.52
N LEU A 754 -23.15 -41.83 32.22
CA LEU A 754 -22.01 -41.36 31.43
C LEU A 754 -22.17 -39.85 31.15
N VAL A 755 -21.07 -39.08 31.26
CA VAL A 755 -21.03 -37.66 30.98
C VAL A 755 -20.28 -37.38 29.67
N GLY A 756 -19.37 -38.27 29.27
CA GLY A 756 -18.62 -38.04 28.06
C GLY A 756 -17.85 -39.25 27.56
N ALA A 757 -17.52 -39.26 26.30
CA ALA A 757 -16.72 -40.28 25.66
C ALA A 757 -15.75 -39.67 24.64
N LYS A 758 -14.51 -40.13 24.62
CA LYS A 758 -13.47 -39.71 23.65
C LYS A 758 -12.70 -40.92 23.15
N LEU A 759 -12.30 -40.94 21.86
CA LEU A 759 -11.32 -41.89 21.37
C LEU A 759 -9.91 -41.38 21.66
N VAL A 760 -9.04 -42.21 22.21
CA VAL A 760 -7.73 -41.83 22.74
C VAL A 760 -6.65 -42.86 22.38
N ASP A 761 -5.39 -42.38 22.26
CA ASP A 761 -4.19 -43.20 22.13
C ASP A 761 -3.37 -43.17 23.43
N ASN A 762 -2.42 -44.11 23.57
CA ASN A 762 -1.61 -44.25 24.78
C ASN A 762 -0.71 -43.04 25.09
N GLU A 763 -0.23 -42.38 24.05
CA GLU A 763 0.74 -41.25 24.15
C GLU A 763 0.08 -39.92 24.50
N ARG A 764 -1.24 -39.86 24.45
CA ARG A 764 -1.98 -38.61 24.66
C ARG A 764 -2.27 -38.31 26.11
N LYS A 765 -2.56 -37.05 26.38
CA LYS A 765 -3.01 -36.55 27.69
C LYS A 765 -4.45 -36.09 27.60
N ILE A 766 -5.21 -36.24 28.67
CA ILE A 766 -6.59 -35.75 28.79
C ILE A 766 -6.76 -34.84 29.99
N MET A 767 -7.81 -34.03 29.93
CA MET A 767 -8.28 -33.20 31.05
C MET A 767 -9.69 -33.62 31.41
N LEU A 768 -9.93 -33.87 32.70
CA LEU A 768 -11.26 -34.01 33.27
C LEU A 768 -11.63 -32.74 34.00
N ILE A 769 -12.84 -32.28 33.80
CA ILE A 769 -13.36 -31.00 34.26
C ILE A 769 -14.59 -31.25 35.11
N THR A 770 -14.64 -30.71 36.34
CA THR A 770 -15.81 -30.78 37.20
C THR A 770 -16.74 -29.59 37.02
N ASN A 771 -17.97 -29.70 37.52
CA ASN A 771 -18.95 -28.62 37.56
C ASN A 771 -18.48 -27.41 38.40
N GLU A 772 -17.55 -27.60 39.34
CA GLU A 772 -16.92 -26.48 40.09
C GLU A 772 -15.68 -25.88 39.42
N GLY A 773 -15.37 -26.30 38.17
CA GLY A 773 -14.22 -25.80 37.41
C GLY A 773 -12.86 -26.32 37.84
N ILE A 774 -12.81 -27.43 38.58
CA ILE A 774 -11.58 -28.13 38.90
C ILE A 774 -11.15 -28.95 37.70
N ILE A 775 -9.90 -28.78 37.26
CA ILE A 775 -9.32 -29.48 36.12
C ILE A 775 -8.20 -30.38 36.57
N ILE A 776 -8.21 -31.65 36.14
CA ILE A 776 -7.08 -32.57 36.27
C ILE A 776 -6.58 -32.97 34.89
N LYS A 777 -5.28 -32.90 34.67
CA LYS A 777 -4.60 -33.40 33.48
C LYS A 777 -3.89 -34.70 33.81
N MET A 778 -4.13 -35.75 33.02
CA MET A 778 -3.51 -37.07 33.26
C MET A 778 -3.12 -37.71 31.91
N ALA A 779 -2.11 -38.60 31.96
CA ALA A 779 -1.76 -39.41 30.78
C ALA A 779 -2.82 -40.49 30.54
N VAL A 780 -3.14 -40.74 29.30
CA VAL A 780 -4.06 -41.79 28.88
C VAL A 780 -3.52 -43.17 29.28
N SER A 781 -2.18 -43.34 29.24
CA SER A 781 -1.50 -44.58 29.66
C SER A 781 -1.86 -45.01 31.10
N ASP A 782 -2.18 -44.11 32.00
CA ASP A 782 -2.52 -44.36 33.37
C ASP A 782 -3.91 -44.93 33.59
N ILE A 783 -4.76 -44.90 32.55
CA ILE A 783 -6.12 -45.38 32.58
C ILE A 783 -6.17 -46.85 32.12
N SER A 784 -6.77 -47.72 32.92
CA SER A 784 -6.84 -49.17 32.64
C SER A 784 -7.62 -49.47 31.36
N ILE A 785 -7.07 -50.38 30.55
CA ILE A 785 -7.77 -51.00 29.42
C ILE A 785 -8.63 -52.13 29.96
N ILE A 786 -9.94 -52.03 29.77
CA ILE A 786 -10.89 -53.01 30.35
C ILE A 786 -11.99 -53.25 29.32
N GLY A 787 -12.51 -54.50 29.28
CA GLY A 787 -13.51 -54.93 28.37
C GLY A 787 -14.83 -54.15 28.42
N ARG A 788 -15.57 -54.19 27.38
CA ARG A 788 -16.76 -53.40 27.03
C ARG A 788 -17.84 -53.37 28.13
N ASN A 789 -18.22 -54.51 28.74
CA ASN A 789 -19.33 -54.63 29.66
C ASN A 789 -18.87 -54.51 31.14
N THR A 790 -18.16 -53.48 31.51
CA THR A 790 -17.62 -53.21 32.88
C THR A 790 -17.88 -51.78 33.30
N SER A 791 -17.73 -51.49 34.60
CA SER A 791 -18.05 -50.19 35.23
C SER A 791 -16.82 -49.30 35.40
N GLY A 792 -15.64 -49.66 34.87
CA GLY A 792 -14.42 -48.83 34.91
C GLY A 792 -13.74 -48.75 36.29
N VAL A 793 -12.71 -47.91 36.35
CA VAL A 793 -11.90 -47.62 37.57
C VAL A 793 -12.03 -46.14 37.93
N LYS A 794 -11.68 -45.79 39.18
CA LYS A 794 -11.68 -44.44 39.64
C LYS A 794 -10.53 -43.62 39.00
N LEU A 795 -10.86 -42.59 38.26
CA LEU A 795 -9.94 -41.68 37.56
C LEU A 795 -9.67 -40.42 38.37
N MET A 796 -10.74 -39.87 38.97
CA MET A 796 -10.68 -38.65 39.75
C MET A 796 -11.34 -38.85 41.12
N SER A 797 -10.72 -38.36 42.18
CA SER A 797 -11.35 -38.38 43.49
C SER A 797 -12.32 -37.20 43.64
N ILE A 798 -13.61 -37.51 43.64
CA ILE A 798 -14.68 -36.53 43.73
C ILE A 798 -15.43 -36.80 45.04
N ASP A 799 -15.86 -35.77 45.70
CA ASP A 799 -16.79 -35.86 46.83
C ASP A 799 -18.23 -35.77 46.30
N ALA A 800 -18.78 -36.92 45.95
CA ALA A 800 -20.15 -37.01 45.40
C ALA A 800 -21.23 -36.56 46.37
N GLU A 801 -20.96 -36.58 47.71
CA GLU A 801 -21.90 -36.13 48.76
C GLU A 801 -22.00 -34.59 48.77
N SER A 802 -20.98 -33.89 48.28
CA SER A 802 -21.02 -32.43 48.16
C SER A 802 -21.60 -31.91 46.81
N GLY A 803 -22.08 -32.80 45.93
CA GLY A 803 -22.67 -32.42 44.65
C GLY A 803 -21.64 -32.13 43.56
N ILE A 804 -20.36 -32.41 43.77
CA ILE A 804 -19.30 -32.28 42.75
C ILE A 804 -19.39 -33.48 41.81
N ALA A 805 -19.44 -33.21 40.50
CA ALA A 805 -19.46 -34.23 39.47
C ALA A 805 -18.52 -33.86 38.29
N VAL A 806 -18.04 -34.86 37.52
CA VAL A 806 -17.38 -34.60 36.25
C VAL A 806 -18.42 -34.06 35.29
N ALA A 807 -18.10 -32.91 34.66
CA ALA A 807 -18.95 -32.24 33.70
C ALA A 807 -18.48 -32.46 32.24
N SER A 808 -17.19 -32.56 32.01
CA SER A 808 -16.63 -32.64 30.64
C SER A 808 -15.27 -33.31 30.57
N ILE A 809 -14.90 -33.77 29.36
CA ILE A 809 -13.60 -34.39 29.03
C ILE A 809 -13.00 -33.69 27.80
N ALA A 810 -11.76 -33.27 27.88
CA ALA A 810 -11.02 -32.70 26.78
C ALA A 810 -9.72 -33.47 26.46
N LYS A 811 -9.32 -33.55 25.19
CA LYS A 811 -8.00 -34.05 24.79
C LYS A 811 -7.00 -32.90 24.77
N VAL A 812 -5.77 -33.17 25.21
CA VAL A 812 -4.63 -32.24 25.08
C VAL A 812 -3.98 -32.49 23.70
N ARG A 813 -3.74 -31.41 22.93
CA ARG A 813 -2.97 -31.46 21.69
C ARG A 813 -1.47 -31.46 22.05
N GLU A 814 -0.67 -32.31 21.43
CA GLU A 814 0.79 -32.18 21.48
C GLU A 814 1.19 -30.98 20.66
N SER A 815 1.95 -30.06 21.26
CA SER A 815 2.72 -29.07 20.52
C SER A 815 3.93 -29.78 19.92
N ASP A 816 4.29 -29.47 18.68
CA ASP A 816 5.49 -29.97 18.00
C ASP A 816 6.82 -29.47 18.64
N LYS A 817 6.78 -29.02 19.90
CA LYS A 817 7.90 -28.46 20.69
C LYS A 817 8.14 -29.11 22.04
N ASP A 818 7.76 -30.39 22.22
CA ASP A 818 8.31 -31.18 23.34
C ASP A 818 9.58 -31.90 22.84
N GLU A 819 10.61 -31.17 22.43
CA GLU A 819 12.00 -31.62 22.47
C GLU A 819 12.50 -31.44 23.88
N ASP A 820 12.85 -32.56 24.48
CA ASP A 820 13.52 -32.79 25.73
C ASP A 820 14.42 -31.63 26.23
N GLU A 821 13.94 -30.83 27.17
CA GLU A 821 14.82 -30.24 28.20
C GLU A 821 14.85 -31.20 29.39
N GLU A 822 15.90 -32.03 29.46
CA GLU A 822 16.32 -32.69 30.65
C GLU A 822 16.57 -31.63 31.74
N ASP A 823 15.73 -31.66 32.77
CA ASP A 823 15.91 -30.89 33.99
C ASP A 823 17.28 -31.21 34.60
N GLU A 824 18.29 -30.36 34.43
CA GLU A 824 19.40 -30.25 35.35
C GLU A 824 18.87 -29.62 36.66
N PHE A 825 18.62 -30.52 37.63
CA PHE A 825 18.42 -30.14 39.02
C PHE A 825 19.68 -29.46 39.57
N LEU A 826 19.66 -28.14 39.67
CA LEU A 826 20.54 -27.42 40.56
C LEU A 826 19.85 -27.35 41.93
N GLU A 827 20.33 -28.20 42.86
CA GLU A 827 20.11 -28.09 44.29
C GLU A 827 20.63 -26.72 44.77
N GLU A 828 19.74 -25.80 45.11
CA GLU A 828 20.09 -24.71 46.02
C GLU A 828 20.24 -25.26 47.42
N GLN A 829 21.50 -25.37 47.90
CA GLN A 829 21.82 -25.52 49.32
C GLN A 829 21.65 -24.17 50.00
N ASP A 830 20.72 -24.13 50.93
CA ASP A 830 20.67 -23.16 52.03
C ASP A 830 22.01 -23.11 52.80
N GLY A 831 22.54 -21.93 52.96
CA GLY A 831 23.71 -21.65 53.81
C GLY A 831 23.55 -20.28 54.46
N GLU A 832 23.08 -20.30 55.70
CA GLU A 832 22.98 -19.16 56.63
C GLU A 832 24.32 -18.46 56.92
N GLU A 833 24.18 -17.15 57.13
CA GLU A 833 24.88 -16.27 58.09
C GLU A 833 26.40 -16.14 58.04
N THR A 834 26.91 -14.94 57.90
CA THR A 834 27.35 -14.13 59.06
C THR A 834 27.88 -12.76 58.71
N GLU A 835 27.48 -11.80 59.52
CA GLU A 835 27.98 -10.42 59.57
C GLU A 835 29.51 -10.34 59.71
N SER A 836 30.10 -9.33 59.15
CA SER A 836 31.03 -8.46 59.89
C SER A 836 31.47 -7.22 59.11
N GLU A 837 31.19 -6.10 59.73
CA GLU A 837 31.79 -4.77 59.65
C GLU A 837 33.23 -4.72 59.12
N ASN A 838 33.56 -3.75 58.38
CA ASN A 838 34.37 -2.56 58.67
C ASN A 838 35.10 -1.93 57.50
N THR A 839 34.81 -0.67 57.39
CA THR A 839 35.69 0.51 57.26
C THR A 839 36.71 0.66 56.13
N GLU A 840 36.56 1.89 55.55
CA GLU A 840 37.62 2.83 55.09
C GLU A 840 38.42 2.41 53.80
N GLU A 841 38.26 3.11 52.72
CA GLU A 841 38.71 4.45 52.30
C GLU A 841 37.93 4.98 51.13
#